data_06e85aaf362bbed418e11c4b0ead1e61
#
_entry.id   06e85aaf362bbed418e11c4b0ead1e61
#
_cell.length_a   1.000
_cell.length_b   1.000
_cell.length_c   1.000
_cell.angle_alpha   90.00
_cell.angle_beta   90.00
_cell.angle_gamma   90.00
#
_symmetry.space_group_name_H-M   'P 1'
#
loop_
_entity.id
_entity.type
_entity.pdbx_description
1 polymer ?
#
loop_
_entity_poly.entity_id
_entity_poly.type
_entity_poly.pdbx_seq_one_letter_code
_entity_poly.pdbx_strand_id
1 'polypeptide(L)'
;MSNMNISRRGFLKGASASAGALAISSIVPLPASANSNISERGYVITAGRMGILKAKVEDGKLVETTNALPQTVVNHLQQTGPSQVYTKARVNYPMVRKGFLENPENPTGVRGKDEYVRVSWEQALKLAHEQHMRIRNTYGPEAIYAGSYGWRSSGVLHDARTLLQRYMALSGGYVGYLGDYSTGAAQVIMPYVVGSIEVYEQQTTYPVVLEHSDVVVLWGMNPLNTLEIAWTAADGQGLEFFHQLKKSGKTVIAIDPMRSETIEFFGENAQWIAPNPMTDVALAMGIAHTLVKNKQHDETFLNKYTQGFAQFNQYLQGETDGIVKDSTWAEKITGVSAKQIEVLADIFSKNRTMLMAGWGIQRQQFGEQRHWMITTLAAMLGQIGLPGGGFGFSYHYSNGGNPARDAGVLPAMTATIDEKFTAGIDVGSVVNAFPVARIVEAMENPGKEYQHNGQTRTFPHVRMLWTSGGANFTQHQDTNRLVKAWNKLDVVVINEIYWTAAAKHADIVFPITTSFERNDMTMVGDYSNQFIAPMRQAVEAQGESKSDFEVFASLSEYLFKGGRRVYTEGREEMEWLRDFYKKAQKGGRNARVPMPNFTKFWEANEYLEMKWNEEAAKFVRFSEFRQDPVMNPLGTPSGKIEIYSKTLEGYGLKDCPAHPTWLEPTEYTGSAKEGELQLMTAHSAYRLHSQFNYADIRKEYAIAGKEPILINKDDAAKRGIKTGDIVRVFNQRGQVLAGADVTDGIKQGSVCIHEGAWPDFDPKLGICRNGGPNVLTLDIPTSRLGNGCAANSALVKVEKWIGDALETQAFLPPKGADA
;
A
#
# COMPACT_ATOMS: atom_id res chain seq x y z
N MET A 1 3.70 27.81 -10.17
CA MET A 1 3.30 26.92 -9.12
C MET A 1 2.29 25.97 -9.74
N SER A 2 2.80 24.97 -10.45
CA SER A 2 1.95 24.11 -11.27
C SER A 2 1.61 22.85 -10.48
N ASN A 3 0.32 22.62 -10.31
CA ASN A 3 -0.21 21.33 -9.90
C ASN A 3 0.24 20.27 -10.92
N MET A 4 1.21 19.43 -10.55
CA MET A 4 1.46 18.21 -11.32
C MET A 4 0.34 17.21 -11.06
N ASN A 5 -0.79 17.43 -11.73
CA ASN A 5 -1.73 16.37 -12.02
C ASN A 5 -1.05 15.47 -13.06
N ILE A 6 -0.41 14.37 -12.60
CA ILE A 6 0.02 13.31 -13.48
C ILE A 6 -1.25 12.55 -13.90
N SER A 7 -1.86 13.06 -14.96
CA SER A 7 -2.98 12.43 -15.64
C SER A 7 -2.46 11.16 -16.32
N ARG A 8 -3.24 10.08 -16.23
CA ARG A 8 -3.09 8.83 -17.01
C ARG A 8 -2.94 9.03 -18.53
N ARG A 9 -2.97 10.25 -19.03
CA ARG A 9 -2.83 10.63 -20.44
C ARG A 9 -1.39 10.74 -20.94
N GLY A 10 -0.38 10.79 -20.09
CA GLY A 10 1.03 10.85 -20.50
C GLY A 10 1.56 9.54 -21.09
N PHE A 11 0.87 8.43 -20.85
CA PHE A 11 1.32 7.09 -21.25
C PHE A 11 1.05 6.72 -22.73
N LEU A 12 0.28 7.49 -23.47
CA LEU A 12 -0.19 7.14 -24.83
C LEU A 12 0.48 7.89 -25.98
N LYS A 13 1.59 8.59 -25.76
CA LYS A 13 2.29 9.29 -26.85
C LYS A 13 3.76 8.86 -26.92
N GLY A 14 4.02 7.78 -27.59
CA GLY A 14 5.40 7.39 -27.88
C GLY A 14 5.58 5.99 -28.46
N ALA A 15 4.84 5.64 -29.50
CA ALA A 15 5.18 4.45 -30.27
C ALA A 15 5.06 4.75 -31.76
N SER A 16 6.18 5.06 -32.40
CA SER A 16 6.32 4.91 -33.85
C SER A 16 7.76 4.57 -34.23
N ALA A 17 7.87 3.38 -34.82
CA ALA A 17 8.78 2.91 -35.85
C ALA A 17 10.26 2.60 -35.54
N SER A 18 10.61 1.31 -35.58
CA SER A 18 11.35 0.80 -36.78
C SER A 18 11.54 -0.73 -36.67
N ALA A 19 11.38 -1.38 -37.81
CA ALA A 19 11.35 -2.82 -37.97
C ALA A 19 12.77 -3.45 -38.08
N GLY A 20 12.93 -4.61 -37.45
CA GLY A 20 14.07 -5.51 -37.68
C GLY A 20 13.64 -6.93 -37.30
N ALA A 21 13.34 -7.77 -38.31
CA ALA A 21 12.89 -9.13 -38.10
C ALA A 21 14.04 -10.07 -37.74
N LEU A 22 13.93 -10.80 -36.65
CA LEU A 22 14.65 -12.05 -36.39
C LEU A 22 13.65 -13.08 -35.81
N ALA A 23 13.68 -14.25 -36.43
CA ALA A 23 12.76 -15.36 -36.17
C ALA A 23 12.88 -15.87 -34.71
N ILE A 24 11.80 -15.82 -33.98
CA ILE A 24 11.68 -16.41 -32.64
C ILE A 24 10.88 -17.71 -32.78
N SER A 25 11.50 -18.80 -32.34
CA SER A 25 10.88 -20.10 -32.18
C SER A 25 9.74 -20.04 -31.16
N SER A 26 8.60 -20.49 -31.58
CA SER A 26 7.34 -20.75 -30.89
C SER A 26 7.37 -20.74 -29.35
N ILE A 27 7.00 -19.61 -28.76
CA ILE A 27 6.40 -19.60 -27.42
C ILE A 27 5.00 -20.19 -27.62
N VAL A 28 4.70 -21.30 -26.95
CA VAL A 28 3.38 -21.93 -26.93
C VAL A 28 2.41 -20.87 -26.40
N PRO A 29 1.41 -20.44 -27.19
CA PRO A 29 0.36 -19.60 -26.65
C PRO A 29 -0.31 -20.39 -25.53
N LEU A 30 -0.52 -19.76 -24.37
CA LEU A 30 -1.48 -20.26 -23.40
C LEU A 30 -2.77 -20.57 -24.17
N PRO A 31 -3.42 -21.70 -23.91
CA PRO A 31 -4.61 -22.06 -24.67
C PRO A 31 -5.59 -20.89 -24.60
N ALA A 32 -6.05 -20.44 -25.76
CA ALA A 32 -7.13 -19.48 -25.87
C ALA A 32 -8.24 -19.95 -24.92
N SER A 33 -8.64 -19.10 -23.98
CA SER A 33 -9.66 -19.42 -22.99
C SER A 33 -10.84 -20.04 -23.73
N ALA A 34 -11.10 -21.30 -23.44
CA ALA A 34 -12.37 -21.89 -23.84
C ALA A 34 -13.44 -20.99 -23.20
N ASN A 35 -14.22 -20.29 -24.04
CA ASN A 35 -15.46 -19.66 -23.66
C ASN A 35 -16.36 -20.75 -23.07
N SER A 36 -16.15 -21.10 -21.82
CA SER A 36 -17.12 -21.90 -21.10
C SER A 36 -18.28 -20.95 -20.82
N ASN A 37 -19.36 -21.10 -21.52
CA ASN A 37 -20.67 -20.56 -21.18
C ASN A 37 -21.04 -21.07 -19.79
N ILE A 38 -20.50 -20.40 -18.76
CA ILE A 38 -20.81 -20.70 -17.36
C ILE A 38 -22.01 -19.84 -16.98
N SER A 39 -23.16 -20.12 -17.55
CA SER A 39 -24.42 -19.85 -16.89
C SER A 39 -24.66 -20.95 -15.85
N GLU A 40 -23.74 -21.14 -14.91
CA GLU A 40 -24.03 -21.92 -13.73
C GLU A 40 -25.10 -21.16 -12.93
N ARG A 41 -26.32 -21.71 -12.93
CA ARG A 41 -27.42 -21.16 -12.12
C ARG A 41 -26.95 -21.02 -10.70
N GLY A 42 -26.95 -19.80 -10.14
CA GLY A 42 -26.61 -19.51 -8.76
C GLY A 42 -25.30 -18.75 -8.53
N TYR A 43 -24.52 -18.38 -9.57
CA TYR A 43 -23.34 -17.54 -9.43
C TYR A 43 -23.51 -16.16 -10.05
N VAL A 44 -23.01 -15.15 -9.35
CA VAL A 44 -22.90 -13.78 -9.84
C VAL A 44 -21.41 -13.44 -10.01
N ILE A 45 -21.03 -12.89 -11.18
CA ILE A 45 -19.68 -12.35 -11.37
C ILE A 45 -19.59 -11.00 -10.68
N THR A 46 -18.57 -10.88 -9.81
CA THR A 46 -18.19 -9.66 -9.14
C THR A 46 -16.67 -9.56 -9.09
N ALA A 47 -16.13 -8.55 -8.45
CA ALA A 47 -14.70 -8.40 -8.28
C ALA A 47 -14.35 -7.69 -6.96
N GLY A 48 -13.13 -7.90 -6.52
CA GLY A 48 -12.52 -7.22 -5.38
C GLY A 48 -11.02 -7.06 -5.62
N ARG A 49 -10.32 -6.56 -4.62
CA ARG A 49 -8.86 -6.39 -4.69
C ARG A 49 -8.12 -7.70 -5.01
N MET A 50 -8.67 -8.84 -4.60
CA MET A 50 -8.13 -10.18 -4.81
C MET A 50 -8.46 -10.78 -6.20
N GLY A 51 -9.07 -10.02 -7.11
CA GLY A 51 -9.38 -10.46 -8.48
C GLY A 51 -10.87 -10.56 -8.81
N ILE A 52 -11.19 -11.27 -9.91
CA ILE A 52 -12.55 -11.52 -10.34
C ILE A 52 -13.10 -12.74 -9.62
N LEU A 53 -14.31 -12.63 -9.10
CA LEU A 53 -14.93 -13.62 -8.23
C LEU A 53 -16.24 -14.15 -8.81
N LYS A 54 -16.47 -15.45 -8.58
CA LYS A 54 -17.79 -16.06 -8.63
C LYS A 54 -18.39 -16.00 -7.23
N ALA A 55 -19.47 -15.28 -7.06
CA ALA A 55 -20.22 -15.17 -5.81
C ALA A 55 -21.44 -16.10 -5.87
N LYS A 56 -21.43 -17.17 -5.09
CA LYS A 56 -22.54 -18.14 -4.98
C LYS A 56 -23.57 -17.62 -3.99
N VAL A 57 -24.82 -17.54 -4.45
CA VAL A 57 -25.94 -17.06 -3.64
C VAL A 57 -26.98 -18.18 -3.53
N GLU A 58 -27.35 -18.52 -2.30
CA GLU A 58 -28.42 -19.49 -1.97
C GLU A 58 -29.39 -18.80 -1.01
N ASP A 59 -30.69 -18.90 -1.32
CA ASP A 59 -31.78 -18.28 -0.52
C ASP A 59 -31.49 -16.79 -0.15
N GLY A 60 -30.96 -16.03 -1.11
CA GLY A 60 -30.60 -14.61 -0.93
C GLY A 60 -29.36 -14.34 -0.07
N LYS A 61 -28.59 -15.37 0.30
CA LYS A 61 -27.36 -15.25 1.09
C LYS A 61 -26.13 -15.61 0.26
N LEU A 62 -25.10 -14.82 0.38
CA LEU A 62 -23.77 -15.14 -0.14
C LEU A 62 -23.16 -16.28 0.67
N VAL A 63 -22.98 -17.46 0.07
CA VAL A 63 -22.50 -18.66 0.77
C VAL A 63 -21.04 -18.97 0.45
N GLU A 64 -20.55 -18.54 -0.72
CA GLU A 64 -19.19 -18.83 -1.17
C GLU A 64 -18.70 -17.77 -2.16
N THR A 65 -17.41 -17.50 -2.16
CA THR A 65 -16.72 -16.77 -3.23
C THR A 65 -15.50 -17.54 -3.67
N THR A 66 -15.32 -17.69 -5.00
CA THR A 66 -14.19 -18.39 -5.62
C THR A 66 -13.63 -17.59 -6.78
N ASN A 67 -12.45 -17.97 -7.25
CA ASN A 67 -11.84 -17.35 -8.41
C ASN A 67 -12.69 -17.58 -9.68
N ALA A 68 -12.88 -16.52 -10.46
CA ALA A 68 -13.54 -16.63 -11.78
C ALA A 68 -12.54 -16.83 -12.94
N LEU A 69 -11.26 -16.50 -12.75
CA LEU A 69 -10.22 -16.65 -13.77
C LEU A 69 -9.65 -18.08 -13.77
N PRO A 70 -9.27 -18.62 -14.92
CA PRO A 70 -8.56 -19.88 -15.00
C PRO A 70 -7.10 -19.69 -14.52
N GLN A 71 -6.89 -19.66 -13.22
CA GLN A 71 -5.56 -19.51 -12.62
C GLN A 71 -5.06 -20.83 -12.07
N THR A 72 -3.76 -21.11 -12.21
CA THR A 72 -3.09 -22.27 -11.61
C THR A 72 -2.71 -22.02 -10.17
N VAL A 73 -2.57 -20.76 -9.77
CA VAL A 73 -2.22 -20.36 -8.41
C VAL A 73 -3.46 -19.94 -7.64
N VAL A 74 -3.70 -20.60 -6.51
CA VAL A 74 -4.83 -20.29 -5.63
C VAL A 74 -4.54 -19.05 -4.80
N ASN A 75 -5.47 -18.10 -4.82
CA ASN A 75 -5.49 -16.94 -3.93
C ASN A 75 -6.54 -17.21 -2.83
N HIS A 76 -6.09 -17.50 -1.63
CA HIS A 76 -6.98 -17.88 -0.53
C HIS A 76 -7.82 -16.72 0.03
N LEU A 77 -7.45 -15.46 -0.21
CA LEU A 77 -8.26 -14.31 0.17
C LEU A 77 -9.60 -14.24 -0.60
N GLN A 78 -9.68 -14.91 -1.75
CA GLN A 78 -10.89 -14.92 -2.59
C GLN A 78 -12.09 -15.60 -1.93
N GLN A 79 -11.88 -16.44 -0.92
CA GLN A 79 -12.95 -17.11 -0.17
C GLN A 79 -13.54 -16.28 0.99
N THR A 80 -13.08 -15.07 1.21
CA THR A 80 -13.50 -14.23 2.34
C THR A 80 -14.85 -13.54 2.18
N GLY A 81 -15.51 -13.64 1.01
CA GLY A 81 -16.76 -12.94 0.69
C GLY A 81 -17.87 -13.08 1.73
N PRO A 82 -18.28 -14.30 2.15
CA PRO A 82 -19.30 -14.46 3.19
C PRO A 82 -18.93 -13.76 4.51
N SER A 83 -17.67 -13.86 4.93
CA SER A 83 -17.20 -13.17 6.14
C SER A 83 -17.25 -11.64 6.00
N GLN A 84 -17.06 -11.10 4.80
CA GLN A 84 -17.15 -9.65 4.57
C GLN A 84 -18.58 -9.14 4.77
N VAL A 85 -19.58 -9.93 4.38
CA VAL A 85 -21.00 -9.54 4.48
C VAL A 85 -21.55 -9.80 5.87
N TYR A 86 -21.26 -10.96 6.49
CA TYR A 86 -21.99 -11.46 7.65
C TYR A 86 -21.19 -11.47 8.96
N THR A 87 -20.02 -10.86 9.00
CA THR A 87 -19.26 -10.77 10.26
C THR A 87 -20.05 -10.02 11.36
N LYS A 88 -19.86 -10.43 12.62
CA LYS A 88 -20.41 -9.70 13.79
C LYS A 88 -19.87 -8.27 13.92
N ALA A 89 -18.75 -7.97 13.25
CA ALA A 89 -18.17 -6.65 13.25
C ALA A 89 -18.91 -5.63 12.35
N ARG A 90 -19.99 -6.03 11.63
CA ARG A 90 -20.74 -5.12 10.74
C ARG A 90 -21.35 -3.95 11.49
N VAL A 91 -21.25 -2.77 10.87
CA VAL A 91 -22.08 -1.60 11.24
C VAL A 91 -23.36 -1.69 10.42
N ASN A 92 -24.49 -1.97 11.07
CA ASN A 92 -25.75 -2.21 10.39
C ASN A 92 -26.69 -0.99 10.39
N TYR A 93 -26.46 -0.02 11.26
CA TYR A 93 -27.33 1.13 11.46
C TYR A 93 -26.51 2.41 11.63
N PRO A 94 -27.07 3.59 11.34
CA PRO A 94 -26.44 4.86 11.71
C PRO A 94 -26.28 4.95 13.23
N MET A 95 -25.06 5.18 13.69
CA MET A 95 -24.73 5.14 15.12
C MET A 95 -24.05 6.44 15.53
N VAL A 96 -24.41 6.93 16.70
CA VAL A 96 -23.82 8.13 17.29
C VAL A 96 -23.34 7.81 18.69
N ARG A 97 -22.14 8.27 19.04
CA ARG A 97 -21.59 8.15 20.39
C ARG A 97 -22.50 8.91 21.38
N LYS A 98 -22.90 8.28 22.46
CA LYS A 98 -23.93 8.78 23.39
C LYS A 98 -23.61 10.17 23.92
N GLY A 99 -22.43 10.38 24.48
CA GLY A 99 -22.07 11.67 25.03
C GLY A 99 -21.93 12.78 23.98
N PHE A 100 -21.72 12.43 22.71
CA PHE A 100 -21.76 13.37 21.58
C PHE A 100 -23.19 13.68 21.16
N LEU A 101 -24.08 12.67 21.12
CA LEU A 101 -25.51 12.88 20.80
C LEU A 101 -26.20 13.79 21.81
N GLU A 102 -25.86 13.66 23.08
CA GLU A 102 -26.45 14.49 24.19
C GLU A 102 -25.98 15.95 24.10
N ASN A 103 -24.73 16.21 23.75
CA ASN A 103 -24.18 17.57 23.61
C ASN A 103 -23.05 17.61 22.56
N PRO A 104 -23.35 17.82 21.27
CA PRO A 104 -22.37 17.80 20.19
C PRO A 104 -21.28 18.90 20.27
N GLU A 105 -21.57 20.01 20.93
CA GLU A 105 -20.64 21.15 21.07
C GLU A 105 -19.65 20.96 22.23
N ASN A 106 -20.06 20.23 23.25
CA ASN A 106 -19.24 19.91 24.41
C ASN A 106 -19.51 18.47 24.89
N PRO A 107 -19.07 17.46 24.11
CA PRO A 107 -19.44 16.07 24.34
C PRO A 107 -18.84 15.52 25.63
N THR A 108 -19.65 14.76 26.35
CA THR A 108 -19.19 13.97 27.51
C THR A 108 -18.62 12.61 27.05
N GLY A 109 -18.05 11.87 27.98
CA GLY A 109 -17.47 10.56 27.70
C GLY A 109 -16.15 10.64 26.96
N VAL A 110 -15.62 9.46 26.59
CA VAL A 110 -14.32 9.35 25.91
C VAL A 110 -14.47 8.44 24.69
N ARG A 111 -14.03 8.89 23.53
CA ARG A 111 -13.98 8.06 22.31
C ARG A 111 -13.26 6.74 22.58
N GLY A 112 -13.81 5.64 22.07
CA GLY A 112 -13.30 4.29 22.30
C GLY A 112 -13.77 3.64 23.61
N LYS A 113 -14.46 4.36 24.50
CA LYS A 113 -14.96 3.84 25.80
C LYS A 113 -16.43 4.10 26.04
N ASP A 114 -17.03 5.00 25.28
CA ASP A 114 -18.44 5.40 25.42
C ASP A 114 -19.39 4.42 24.73
N GLU A 115 -20.66 4.50 25.05
CA GLU A 115 -21.75 3.76 24.41
C GLU A 115 -22.13 4.42 23.08
N TYR A 116 -22.71 3.63 22.17
CA TYR A 116 -23.31 4.10 20.94
C TYR A 116 -24.83 4.00 20.99
N VAL A 117 -25.49 4.91 20.29
CA VAL A 117 -26.95 4.98 20.18
C VAL A 117 -27.32 4.90 18.71
N ARG A 118 -28.21 3.99 18.35
CA ARG A 118 -28.82 3.94 17.03
C ARG A 118 -29.72 5.15 16.83
N VAL A 119 -29.57 5.82 15.68
CA VAL A 119 -30.40 6.95 15.27
C VAL A 119 -30.95 6.70 13.86
N SER A 120 -31.96 7.48 13.45
CA SER A 120 -32.40 7.43 12.06
C SER A 120 -31.36 8.01 11.11
N TRP A 121 -31.42 7.63 9.82
CA TRP A 121 -30.60 8.25 8.78
C TRP A 121 -30.76 9.77 8.74
N GLU A 122 -31.99 10.25 8.85
CA GLU A 122 -32.27 11.68 8.87
C GLU A 122 -31.57 12.41 10.02
N GLN A 123 -31.65 11.84 11.21
CA GLN A 123 -30.97 12.38 12.40
C GLN A 123 -29.45 12.37 12.23
N ALA A 124 -28.88 11.28 11.73
CA ALA A 124 -27.45 11.14 11.56
C ALA A 124 -26.90 12.10 10.49
N LEU A 125 -27.57 12.20 9.33
CA LEU A 125 -27.20 13.10 8.25
C LEU A 125 -27.30 14.57 8.68
N LYS A 126 -28.40 14.93 9.34
CA LYS A 126 -28.61 16.29 9.88
C LYS A 126 -27.53 16.66 10.88
N LEU A 127 -27.27 15.78 11.86
CA LEU A 127 -26.24 16.02 12.87
C LEU A 127 -24.84 16.18 12.25
N ALA A 128 -24.47 15.29 11.32
CA ALA A 128 -23.20 15.39 10.64
C ALA A 128 -23.06 16.69 9.83
N HIS A 129 -24.13 17.08 9.11
CA HIS A 129 -24.17 18.34 8.38
C HIS A 129 -24.04 19.55 9.33
N GLU A 130 -24.82 19.62 10.40
CA GLU A 130 -24.78 20.72 11.36
C GLU A 130 -23.39 20.89 11.96
N GLN A 131 -22.76 19.79 12.38
CA GLN A 131 -21.42 19.84 12.96
C GLN A 131 -20.36 20.18 11.93
N HIS A 132 -20.45 19.66 10.71
CA HIS A 132 -19.57 20.01 9.62
C HIS A 132 -19.65 21.52 9.33
N MET A 133 -20.86 22.08 9.17
CA MET A 133 -21.05 23.48 8.89
C MET A 133 -20.66 24.38 10.08
N ARG A 134 -20.87 23.92 11.33
CA ARG A 134 -20.38 24.62 12.52
C ARG A 134 -18.86 24.78 12.48
N ILE A 135 -18.12 23.69 12.26
CA ILE A 135 -16.63 23.75 12.19
C ILE A 135 -16.19 24.61 11.01
N ARG A 136 -16.78 24.40 9.82
CA ARG A 136 -16.44 25.16 8.61
C ARG A 136 -16.68 26.67 8.77
N ASN A 137 -17.83 27.05 9.29
CA ASN A 137 -18.21 28.45 9.41
C ASN A 137 -17.45 29.19 10.52
N THR A 138 -17.02 28.47 11.56
CA THR A 138 -16.29 29.05 12.68
C THR A 138 -14.77 29.13 12.41
N TYR A 139 -14.21 28.11 11.76
CA TYR A 139 -12.75 27.95 11.65
C TYR A 139 -12.24 27.84 10.21
N GLY A 140 -13.14 27.77 9.23
CA GLY A 140 -12.79 27.61 7.82
C GLY A 140 -12.53 26.15 7.40
N PRO A 141 -12.33 25.92 6.08
CA PRO A 141 -12.10 24.58 5.53
C PRO A 141 -10.75 23.97 5.99
N GLU A 142 -9.79 24.79 6.43
CA GLU A 142 -8.51 24.30 6.99
C GLU A 142 -8.65 23.57 8.32
N ALA A 143 -9.80 23.66 8.99
CA ALA A 143 -10.08 22.92 10.20
C ALA A 143 -10.67 21.51 9.94
N ILE A 144 -10.91 21.14 8.68
CA ILE A 144 -11.59 19.89 8.31
C ILE A 144 -10.64 18.98 7.52
N TYR A 145 -10.18 17.91 8.14
CA TYR A 145 -9.40 16.87 7.45
C TYR A 145 -10.32 15.83 6.82
N ALA A 146 -10.25 15.71 5.50
CA ALA A 146 -10.95 14.69 4.70
C ALA A 146 -9.98 13.90 3.81
N GLY A 147 -8.81 13.60 4.32
CA GLY A 147 -7.75 12.88 3.61
C GLY A 147 -8.12 11.45 3.25
N SER A 148 -8.69 10.71 4.18
CA SER A 148 -9.20 9.34 3.97
C SER A 148 -8.20 8.43 3.27
N TYR A 149 -7.15 8.02 3.98
CA TYR A 149 -6.10 7.17 3.43
C TYR A 149 -6.41 5.70 3.69
N GLY A 150 -6.33 4.88 2.65
CA GLY A 150 -6.45 3.42 2.76
C GLY A 150 -6.86 2.76 1.44
N TRP A 151 -6.92 1.43 1.46
CA TRP A 151 -7.43 0.62 0.36
C TRP A 151 -8.96 0.58 0.45
N ARG A 152 -9.61 1.14 -0.56
CA ARG A 152 -11.06 1.32 -0.68
C ARG A 152 -11.65 0.29 -1.65
N SER A 153 -12.90 0.46 -2.07
CA SER A 153 -13.46 -0.32 -3.17
C SER A 153 -12.58 -0.22 -4.42
N SER A 154 -12.46 -1.32 -5.17
CA SER A 154 -11.78 -1.37 -6.45
C SER A 154 -12.63 -0.83 -7.60
N GLY A 155 -13.92 -0.57 -7.35
CA GLY A 155 -14.88 -0.10 -8.36
C GLY A 155 -14.61 1.33 -8.84
N VAL A 156 -15.08 1.63 -10.05
CA VAL A 156 -14.87 2.95 -10.68
C VAL A 156 -15.83 4.02 -10.17
N LEU A 157 -17.00 3.63 -9.62
CA LEU A 157 -17.98 4.57 -9.06
C LEU A 157 -17.76 4.76 -7.55
N HIS A 158 -17.67 3.68 -6.81
CA HIS A 158 -17.69 3.69 -5.35
C HIS A 158 -16.30 3.80 -4.72
N ASP A 159 -15.44 4.68 -5.24
CA ASP A 159 -14.22 5.10 -4.52
C ASP A 159 -14.61 6.03 -3.38
N ALA A 160 -14.70 5.48 -2.18
CA ALA A 160 -15.22 6.16 -1.00
C ALA A 160 -14.51 7.48 -0.69
N ARG A 161 -13.17 7.54 -0.83
CA ARG A 161 -12.40 8.77 -0.64
C ARG A 161 -12.77 9.82 -1.67
N THR A 162 -12.84 9.44 -2.93
CA THR A 162 -13.19 10.37 -4.02
C THR A 162 -14.58 10.94 -3.82
N LEU A 163 -15.54 10.11 -3.41
CA LEU A 163 -16.90 10.52 -3.11
C LEU A 163 -16.97 11.49 -1.93
N LEU A 164 -16.22 11.23 -0.84
CA LEU A 164 -16.06 12.18 0.27
C LEU A 164 -15.46 13.51 -0.20
N GLN A 165 -14.37 13.47 -0.96
CA GLN A 165 -13.68 14.67 -1.44
C GLN A 165 -14.55 15.47 -2.39
N ARG A 166 -15.41 14.83 -3.18
CA ARG A 166 -16.41 15.48 -4.04
C ARG A 166 -17.46 16.25 -3.21
N TYR A 167 -17.93 15.67 -2.10
CA TYR A 167 -18.80 16.35 -1.14
C TYR A 167 -18.09 17.51 -0.45
N MET A 168 -16.84 17.31 -0.02
CA MET A 168 -16.06 18.35 0.64
C MET A 168 -15.72 19.53 -0.29
N ALA A 169 -15.47 19.26 -1.55
CA ALA A 169 -15.32 20.33 -2.56
C ALA A 169 -16.62 21.14 -2.71
N LEU A 170 -17.76 20.46 -2.80
CA LEU A 170 -19.06 21.12 -2.91
C LEU A 170 -19.42 21.92 -1.65
N SER A 171 -18.89 21.55 -0.49
CA SER A 171 -19.08 22.27 0.77
C SER A 171 -18.06 23.40 1.02
N GLY A 172 -17.14 23.68 0.10
CA GLY A 172 -16.22 24.81 0.17
C GLY A 172 -14.76 24.47 0.52
N GLY A 173 -14.37 23.20 0.48
CA GLY A 173 -12.96 22.78 0.60
C GLY A 173 -12.62 22.06 1.91
N TYR A 174 -11.39 21.53 1.97
CA TYR A 174 -10.92 20.65 3.04
C TYR A 174 -9.40 20.53 3.07
N VAL A 175 -8.85 19.96 4.16
CA VAL A 175 -7.46 19.55 4.27
C VAL A 175 -7.32 18.11 3.76
N GLY A 176 -6.41 17.94 2.79
CA GLY A 176 -6.01 16.64 2.25
C GLY A 176 -4.73 16.09 2.88
N TYR A 177 -4.11 15.12 2.18
CA TYR A 177 -2.79 14.58 2.57
C TYR A 177 -1.83 14.52 1.37
N LEU A 178 -0.54 14.42 1.69
CA LEU A 178 0.56 14.20 0.75
C LEU A 178 1.14 12.80 0.97
N GLY A 179 1.62 12.19 -0.11
CA GLY A 179 2.26 10.88 -0.06
C GLY A 179 1.35 9.75 0.41
N ASP A 180 1.95 8.72 0.94
CA ASP A 180 1.27 7.54 1.46
C ASP A 180 2.10 6.82 2.53
N TYR A 181 1.50 5.81 3.20
CA TYR A 181 2.24 4.92 4.10
C TYR A 181 3.06 3.87 3.36
N SER A 182 2.72 3.59 2.09
CA SER A 182 3.33 2.51 1.31
C SER A 182 4.74 2.85 0.87
N THR A 183 4.93 4.06 0.31
CA THR A 183 6.17 4.48 -0.36
C THR A 183 6.60 5.90 -0.01
N GLY A 184 6.13 6.44 1.12
CA GLY A 184 6.31 7.85 1.50
C GLY A 184 7.74 8.39 1.43
N ALA A 185 8.76 7.56 1.61
CA ALA A 185 10.15 7.92 1.40
C ALA A 185 10.57 7.77 -0.08
N ALA A 186 10.31 6.60 -0.66
CA ALA A 186 10.81 6.28 -2.00
C ALA A 186 10.17 7.15 -3.09
N GLN A 187 8.87 7.45 -3.02
CA GLN A 187 8.20 8.31 -4.00
C GLN A 187 8.70 9.76 -3.97
N VAL A 188 9.32 10.20 -2.87
CA VAL A 188 9.89 11.55 -2.76
C VAL A 188 11.35 11.58 -3.21
N ILE A 189 12.15 10.56 -2.89
CA ILE A 189 13.56 10.53 -3.28
C ILE A 189 13.77 10.17 -4.75
N MET A 190 12.99 9.22 -5.32
CA MET A 190 13.25 8.73 -6.67
C MET A 190 13.15 9.79 -7.78
N PRO A 191 12.29 10.82 -7.71
CA PRO A 191 12.36 11.95 -8.64
C PRO A 191 13.70 12.67 -8.67
N TYR A 192 14.44 12.74 -7.57
CA TYR A 192 15.82 13.30 -7.53
C TYR A 192 16.85 12.35 -8.09
N VAL A 193 16.56 11.05 -8.14
CA VAL A 193 17.51 10.01 -8.57
C VAL A 193 17.36 9.66 -10.04
N VAL A 194 16.12 9.44 -10.51
CA VAL A 194 15.81 9.01 -11.89
C VAL A 194 14.75 9.86 -12.58
N GLY A 195 14.29 10.94 -11.95
CA GLY A 195 13.34 11.88 -12.56
C GLY A 195 11.89 11.42 -12.59
N SER A 196 11.57 10.27 -11.99
CA SER A 196 10.22 9.72 -11.88
C SER A 196 9.98 9.14 -10.47
N ILE A 197 8.72 8.94 -10.10
CA ILE A 197 8.37 8.31 -8.82
C ILE A 197 8.91 6.87 -8.73
N GLU A 198 9.13 6.21 -9.82
CA GLU A 198 9.66 4.87 -10.07
C GLU A 198 8.93 3.72 -9.36
N VAL A 199 8.60 3.87 -8.08
CA VAL A 199 7.89 2.84 -7.30
C VAL A 199 6.48 2.53 -7.83
N TYR A 200 5.93 3.37 -8.69
CA TYR A 200 4.62 3.19 -9.33
C TYR A 200 4.70 3.13 -10.86
N GLU A 201 5.89 3.02 -11.42
CA GLU A 201 6.06 2.92 -12.87
C GLU A 201 5.96 1.48 -13.36
N GLN A 202 5.64 1.31 -14.65
CA GLN A 202 5.73 0.03 -15.33
C GLN A 202 7.19 -0.46 -15.31
N GLN A 203 7.42 -1.67 -14.85
CA GLN A 203 8.75 -2.28 -14.82
C GLN A 203 9.05 -3.00 -16.11
N THR A 204 10.33 -3.37 -16.34
CA THR A 204 10.71 -4.35 -17.37
C THR A 204 9.80 -5.57 -17.23
N THR A 205 9.16 -5.99 -18.33
CA THR A 205 8.09 -6.97 -18.26
C THR A 205 8.55 -8.36 -17.83
N TYR A 206 7.64 -9.11 -17.23
CA TYR A 206 7.91 -10.49 -16.81
C TYR A 206 8.46 -11.39 -17.92
N PRO A 207 7.93 -11.36 -19.17
CA PRO A 207 8.51 -12.14 -20.27
C PRO A 207 9.97 -11.80 -20.52
N VAL A 208 10.34 -10.51 -20.52
CA VAL A 208 11.73 -10.06 -20.71
C VAL A 208 12.65 -10.53 -19.58
N VAL A 209 12.18 -10.47 -18.33
CA VAL A 209 12.96 -10.98 -17.18
C VAL A 209 13.17 -12.49 -17.29
N LEU A 210 12.11 -13.24 -17.63
CA LEU A 210 12.20 -14.70 -17.80
C LEU A 210 13.13 -15.11 -18.95
N GLU A 211 13.18 -14.33 -20.02
CA GLU A 211 14.02 -14.64 -21.16
C GLU A 211 15.49 -14.28 -20.92
N HIS A 212 15.76 -13.11 -20.35
CA HIS A 212 17.08 -12.50 -20.40
C HIS A 212 17.85 -12.43 -19.08
N SER A 213 17.21 -12.55 -17.91
CA SER A 213 17.94 -12.53 -16.64
C SER A 213 18.62 -13.88 -16.38
N ASP A 214 19.84 -13.86 -15.85
CA ASP A 214 20.51 -15.04 -15.28
C ASP A 214 20.26 -15.12 -13.79
N VAL A 215 20.25 -13.98 -13.11
CA VAL A 215 20.06 -13.82 -11.67
C VAL A 215 18.89 -12.88 -11.40
N VAL A 216 17.98 -13.31 -10.53
CA VAL A 216 16.90 -12.47 -10.00
C VAL A 216 17.08 -12.33 -8.49
N VAL A 217 17.24 -11.09 -8.05
CA VAL A 217 17.40 -10.77 -6.62
C VAL A 217 16.06 -10.28 -6.08
N LEU A 218 15.58 -10.92 -5.02
CA LEU A 218 14.38 -10.53 -4.28
C LEU A 218 14.82 -9.86 -2.97
N TRP A 219 14.85 -8.52 -2.95
CA TRP A 219 15.36 -7.76 -1.82
C TRP A 219 14.23 -7.16 -0.99
N GLY A 220 14.01 -7.70 0.22
CA GLY A 220 12.97 -7.24 1.14
C GLY A 220 11.57 -7.30 0.52
N MET A 221 11.23 -8.38 -0.19
CA MET A 221 9.94 -8.54 -0.84
C MET A 221 9.39 -9.97 -0.72
N ASN A 222 8.06 -10.05 -0.60
CA ASN A 222 7.33 -11.31 -0.50
C ASN A 222 6.19 -11.36 -1.54
N PRO A 223 6.52 -11.48 -2.85
CA PRO A 223 5.55 -11.34 -3.92
C PRO A 223 4.44 -12.39 -3.91
N LEU A 224 4.67 -13.63 -3.45
CA LEU A 224 3.60 -14.62 -3.38
C LEU A 224 2.50 -14.25 -2.37
N ASN A 225 2.82 -13.41 -1.40
CA ASN A 225 1.85 -12.84 -0.49
C ASN A 225 1.24 -11.55 -1.07
N THR A 226 2.06 -10.60 -1.49
CA THR A 226 1.58 -9.26 -1.83
C THR A 226 0.89 -9.16 -3.20
N LEU A 227 1.10 -10.12 -4.10
CA LEU A 227 0.44 -10.18 -5.41
C LEU A 227 -0.93 -10.87 -5.41
N GLU A 228 -1.38 -11.37 -4.27
CA GLU A 228 -2.76 -11.83 -4.10
C GLU A 228 -3.79 -10.70 -4.22
N ILE A 229 -3.33 -9.45 -4.13
CA ILE A 229 -4.13 -8.24 -4.20
C ILE A 229 -3.53 -7.24 -5.20
N ALA A 230 -4.36 -6.35 -5.71
CA ALA A 230 -3.94 -5.23 -6.55
C ALA A 230 -4.73 -3.96 -6.21
N TRP A 231 -4.23 -2.79 -6.64
CA TRP A 231 -4.89 -1.51 -6.37
C TRP A 231 -6.28 -1.41 -7.01
N THR A 232 -6.48 -1.99 -8.19
CA THR A 232 -7.82 -2.20 -8.78
C THR A 232 -8.32 -3.61 -8.41
N ALA A 233 -7.98 -4.62 -9.20
CA ALA A 233 -8.22 -6.03 -8.92
C ALA A 233 -7.05 -6.85 -9.46
N ALA A 234 -6.64 -7.88 -8.75
CA ALA A 234 -5.52 -8.73 -9.15
C ALA A 234 -5.85 -9.53 -10.42
N ASP A 235 -4.91 -9.56 -11.37
CA ASP A 235 -5.01 -10.35 -12.59
C ASP A 235 -4.28 -11.70 -12.49
N GLY A 236 -3.54 -11.94 -11.39
CA GLY A 236 -2.83 -13.18 -11.09
C GLY A 236 -1.53 -13.41 -11.87
N GLN A 237 -1.18 -12.54 -12.82
CA GLN A 237 -0.04 -12.75 -13.71
C GLN A 237 1.31 -12.73 -12.99
N GLY A 238 1.44 -11.94 -11.94
CA GLY A 238 2.68 -11.92 -11.16
C GLY A 238 2.89 -13.20 -10.37
N LEU A 239 1.84 -13.81 -9.83
CA LEU A 239 1.94 -15.12 -9.17
C LEU A 239 2.41 -16.19 -10.17
N GLU A 240 1.84 -16.21 -11.37
CA GLU A 240 2.26 -17.09 -12.46
C GLU A 240 3.73 -16.85 -12.85
N PHE A 241 4.18 -15.59 -12.91
CA PHE A 241 5.57 -15.27 -13.20
C PHE A 241 6.53 -15.91 -12.18
N PHE A 242 6.26 -15.78 -10.87
CA PHE A 242 7.13 -16.37 -9.85
C PHE A 242 7.12 -17.90 -9.88
N HIS A 243 5.99 -18.53 -10.23
CA HIS A 243 5.93 -19.96 -10.52
C HIS A 243 6.76 -20.37 -11.74
N GLN A 244 6.73 -19.59 -12.81
CA GLN A 244 7.57 -19.80 -13.99
C GLN A 244 9.05 -19.56 -13.69
N LEU A 245 9.37 -18.53 -12.91
CA LEU A 245 10.73 -18.25 -12.46
C LEU A 245 11.33 -19.43 -11.70
N LYS A 246 10.58 -20.04 -10.77
CA LYS A 246 11.02 -21.26 -10.08
C LYS A 246 11.30 -22.40 -11.05
N LYS A 247 10.45 -22.59 -12.07
CA LYS A 247 10.62 -23.67 -13.07
C LYS A 247 11.77 -23.41 -14.04
N SER A 248 12.18 -22.15 -14.22
CA SER A 248 13.17 -21.75 -15.21
C SER A 248 14.61 -22.19 -14.89
N GLY A 249 14.88 -22.57 -13.62
CA GLY A 249 16.23 -22.92 -13.16
C GLY A 249 17.18 -21.74 -13.03
N LYS A 250 16.68 -20.48 -13.15
CA LYS A 250 17.49 -19.27 -12.95
C LYS A 250 17.92 -19.15 -11.48
N THR A 251 19.06 -18.49 -11.27
CA THR A 251 19.54 -18.21 -9.92
C THR A 251 18.64 -17.18 -9.24
N VAL A 252 18.04 -17.55 -8.11
CA VAL A 252 17.26 -16.64 -7.27
C VAL A 252 18.02 -16.38 -5.97
N ILE A 253 18.19 -15.10 -5.61
CA ILE A 253 18.80 -14.69 -4.36
C ILE A 253 17.78 -13.86 -3.59
N ALA A 254 17.40 -14.31 -2.39
CA ALA A 254 16.47 -13.61 -1.54
C ALA A 254 17.20 -12.98 -0.35
N ILE A 255 17.13 -11.66 -0.27
CA ILE A 255 17.74 -10.87 0.81
C ILE A 255 16.63 -10.36 1.71
N ASP A 256 16.43 -11.02 2.84
CA ASP A 256 15.35 -10.69 3.79
C ASP A 256 15.72 -11.22 5.18
N PRO A 257 15.51 -10.47 6.27
CA PRO A 257 15.69 -10.96 7.64
C PRO A 257 14.79 -12.15 7.99
N MET A 258 13.71 -12.35 7.24
CA MET A 258 12.71 -13.39 7.46
C MET A 258 12.60 -14.30 6.24
N ARG A 259 12.49 -15.59 6.49
CA ARG A 259 12.22 -16.60 5.45
C ARG A 259 10.72 -16.59 5.15
N SER A 260 10.36 -15.73 4.19
CA SER A 260 8.97 -15.50 3.78
C SER A 260 8.36 -16.66 3.00
N GLU A 261 7.04 -16.63 2.79
CA GLU A 261 6.32 -17.62 1.97
C GLU A 261 6.93 -17.75 0.56
N THR A 262 7.39 -16.65 -0.02
CA THR A 262 8.11 -16.67 -1.31
C THR A 262 9.42 -17.45 -1.21
N ILE A 263 10.21 -17.25 -0.18
CA ILE A 263 11.48 -17.95 0.02
C ILE A 263 11.22 -19.44 0.27
N GLU A 264 10.23 -19.75 1.10
CA GLU A 264 9.79 -21.14 1.35
C GLU A 264 9.32 -21.83 0.05
N PHE A 265 8.56 -21.11 -0.78
CA PHE A 265 8.12 -21.63 -2.07
C PHE A 265 9.30 -21.97 -2.98
N PHE A 266 10.32 -21.11 -3.09
CA PHE A 266 11.52 -21.41 -3.87
C PHE A 266 12.32 -22.55 -3.27
N GLY A 267 12.37 -22.68 -1.97
CA GLY A 267 13.12 -23.73 -1.24
C GLY A 267 14.61 -23.69 -1.61
N GLU A 268 15.17 -24.82 -1.99
CA GLU A 268 16.58 -24.94 -2.40
C GLU A 268 16.92 -24.20 -3.71
N ASN A 269 15.90 -23.77 -4.48
CA ASN A 269 16.12 -22.97 -5.69
C ASN A 269 16.42 -21.49 -5.39
N ALA A 270 16.34 -21.05 -4.14
CA ALA A 270 16.71 -19.70 -3.73
C ALA A 270 17.81 -19.73 -2.68
N GLN A 271 18.85 -18.91 -2.89
CA GLN A 271 19.81 -18.61 -1.84
C GLN A 271 19.21 -17.55 -0.91
N TRP A 272 18.92 -17.93 0.34
CA TRP A 272 18.45 -16.99 1.35
C TRP A 272 19.61 -16.36 2.11
N ILE A 273 19.59 -15.03 2.18
CA ILE A 273 20.56 -14.20 2.91
C ILE A 273 19.78 -13.36 3.91
N ALA A 274 20.07 -13.52 5.19
CA ALA A 274 19.37 -12.88 6.29
C ALA A 274 20.22 -11.76 6.94
N PRO A 275 20.15 -10.51 6.46
CA PRO A 275 20.78 -9.38 7.15
C PRO A 275 20.02 -9.02 8.44
N ASN A 276 20.67 -8.29 9.34
CA ASN A 276 19.95 -7.62 10.40
C ASN A 276 18.94 -6.64 9.81
N PRO A 277 17.72 -6.53 10.35
CA PRO A 277 16.73 -5.57 9.83
C PRO A 277 17.29 -4.15 9.80
N MET A 278 16.84 -3.37 8.81
CA MET A 278 17.21 -1.96 8.60
C MET A 278 18.66 -1.71 8.12
N THR A 279 19.42 -2.74 7.77
CA THR A 279 20.84 -2.60 7.39
C THR A 279 21.10 -2.74 5.90
N ASP A 280 20.06 -2.66 5.07
CA ASP A 280 20.12 -2.80 3.60
C ASP A 280 21.17 -1.90 2.93
N VAL A 281 21.26 -0.64 3.37
CA VAL A 281 22.22 0.33 2.83
C VAL A 281 23.66 -0.11 3.11
N ALA A 282 23.94 -0.59 4.32
CA ALA A 282 25.28 -1.08 4.68
C ALA A 282 25.65 -2.33 3.87
N LEU A 283 24.70 -3.25 3.67
CA LEU A 283 24.91 -4.44 2.82
C LEU A 283 25.24 -4.04 1.39
N ALA A 284 24.43 -3.16 0.81
CA ALA A 284 24.62 -2.68 -0.56
C ALA A 284 25.94 -1.90 -0.72
N MET A 285 26.40 -1.14 0.29
CA MET A 285 27.68 -0.47 0.28
C MET A 285 28.86 -1.45 0.35
N GLY A 286 28.77 -2.51 1.16
CA GLY A 286 29.79 -3.55 1.19
C GLY A 286 29.94 -4.25 -0.19
N ILE A 287 28.81 -4.50 -0.88
CA ILE A 287 28.81 -5.02 -2.25
C ILE A 287 29.43 -3.99 -3.20
N ALA A 288 29.02 -2.71 -3.13
CA ALA A 288 29.52 -1.64 -3.98
C ALA A 288 31.02 -1.42 -3.81
N HIS A 289 31.53 -1.41 -2.57
CA HIS A 289 32.97 -1.31 -2.31
C HIS A 289 33.74 -2.49 -2.91
N THR A 290 33.23 -3.70 -2.79
CA THR A 290 33.84 -4.89 -3.40
C THR A 290 33.91 -4.78 -4.92
N LEU A 291 32.84 -4.28 -5.58
CA LEU A 291 32.84 -4.02 -7.02
C LEU A 291 33.95 -3.03 -7.45
N VAL A 292 34.15 -1.95 -6.67
CA VAL A 292 35.19 -0.97 -6.93
C VAL A 292 36.57 -1.59 -6.73
N LYS A 293 36.79 -2.24 -5.58
CA LYS A 293 38.07 -2.90 -5.22
C LYS A 293 38.50 -3.91 -6.29
N ASN A 294 37.56 -4.70 -6.78
CA ASN A 294 37.84 -5.74 -7.78
C ASN A 294 37.75 -5.23 -9.23
N LYS A 295 37.50 -3.95 -9.47
CA LYS A 295 37.29 -3.36 -10.83
C LYS A 295 36.19 -4.06 -11.61
N GLN A 296 35.08 -4.41 -10.90
CA GLN A 296 33.93 -5.10 -11.47
C GLN A 296 32.74 -4.15 -11.74
N HIS A 297 32.87 -2.87 -11.40
CA HIS A 297 31.87 -1.85 -11.74
C HIS A 297 32.06 -1.37 -13.19
N ASP A 298 30.96 -0.98 -13.84
CA ASP A 298 30.94 -0.49 -15.21
C ASP A 298 31.25 1.03 -15.26
N GLU A 299 32.52 1.38 -15.37
CA GLU A 299 32.95 2.78 -15.50
C GLU A 299 32.37 3.48 -16.72
N THR A 300 32.16 2.76 -17.84
CA THR A 300 31.59 3.33 -19.06
C THR A 300 30.15 3.77 -18.84
N PHE A 301 29.36 2.92 -18.22
CA PHE A 301 27.98 3.24 -17.84
C PHE A 301 27.94 4.42 -16.86
N LEU A 302 28.74 4.36 -15.78
CA LEU A 302 28.78 5.40 -14.76
C LEU A 302 29.11 6.77 -15.34
N ASN A 303 30.11 6.84 -16.21
CA ASN A 303 30.51 8.10 -16.86
C ASN A 303 29.47 8.64 -17.84
N LYS A 304 28.81 7.77 -18.63
CA LYS A 304 27.87 8.19 -19.66
C LYS A 304 26.48 8.51 -19.07
N TYR A 305 25.97 7.69 -18.15
CA TYR A 305 24.57 7.68 -17.76
C TYR A 305 24.31 8.19 -16.33
N THR A 306 25.35 8.46 -15.56
CA THR A 306 25.18 8.91 -14.17
C THR A 306 25.84 10.25 -13.91
N GLN A 307 25.44 10.86 -12.78
CA GLN A 307 26.03 12.07 -12.23
C GLN A 307 26.46 11.80 -10.79
N GLY A 308 27.72 12.13 -10.44
CA GLY A 308 28.17 12.19 -9.08
C GLY A 308 28.69 10.88 -8.46
N PHE A 309 29.06 9.89 -9.26
CA PHE A 309 29.67 8.66 -8.75
C PHE A 309 30.98 8.93 -8.01
N ALA A 310 31.78 9.88 -8.45
CA ALA A 310 33.06 10.21 -7.79
C ALA A 310 32.87 10.64 -6.34
N GLN A 311 31.88 11.49 -6.04
CA GLN A 311 31.57 11.93 -4.68
C GLN A 311 31.09 10.78 -3.81
N PHE A 312 30.22 9.92 -4.34
CA PHE A 312 29.79 8.71 -3.64
C PHE A 312 30.95 7.76 -3.37
N ASN A 313 31.84 7.58 -4.36
CA ASN A 313 33.02 6.71 -4.20
C ASN A 313 33.98 7.24 -3.13
N GLN A 314 34.19 8.56 -3.02
CA GLN A 314 34.96 9.15 -1.92
C GLN A 314 34.40 8.78 -0.56
N TYR A 315 33.06 8.83 -0.40
CA TYR A 315 32.39 8.37 0.82
C TYR A 315 32.56 6.87 1.02
N LEU A 316 32.42 6.08 -0.03
CA LEU A 316 32.56 4.62 0.02
C LEU A 316 33.97 4.18 0.44
N GLN A 317 35.01 4.90 -0.01
CA GLN A 317 36.41 4.67 0.34
C GLN A 317 36.80 5.29 1.71
N GLY A 318 35.89 5.96 2.39
CA GLY A 318 36.14 6.57 3.69
C GLY A 318 36.88 7.90 3.65
N GLU A 319 36.99 8.53 2.48
CA GLU A 319 37.72 9.80 2.34
C GLU A 319 36.98 10.97 3.00
N THR A 320 35.67 10.87 3.18
CA THR A 320 34.83 11.94 3.75
C THR A 320 34.57 11.80 5.23
N ASP A 321 34.60 10.60 5.80
CA ASP A 321 34.23 10.32 7.19
C ASP A 321 35.26 9.42 7.95
N GLY A 322 36.34 9.03 7.28
CA GLY A 322 37.38 8.18 7.87
C GLY A 322 37.01 6.70 7.97
N ILE A 323 35.86 6.27 7.41
CA ILE A 323 35.34 4.89 7.53
C ILE A 323 35.21 4.26 6.14
N VAL A 324 36.03 3.27 5.83
CA VAL A 324 35.88 2.48 4.58
C VAL A 324 34.65 1.57 4.71
N LYS A 325 33.77 1.61 3.70
CA LYS A 325 32.52 0.81 3.66
C LYS A 325 32.74 -0.56 3.03
N ASP A 326 33.82 -1.25 3.44
CA ASP A 326 34.18 -2.56 2.89
C ASP A 326 33.26 -3.71 3.39
N SER A 327 33.50 -4.90 2.90
CA SER A 327 32.76 -6.10 3.28
C SER A 327 32.86 -6.41 4.78
N THR A 328 34.00 -6.13 5.42
CA THR A 328 34.20 -6.34 6.87
C THR A 328 33.44 -5.32 7.72
N TRP A 329 33.38 -4.06 7.29
CA TRP A 329 32.53 -3.05 7.91
C TRP A 329 31.05 -3.42 7.78
N ALA A 330 30.63 -3.84 6.58
CA ALA A 330 29.26 -4.25 6.34
C ALA A 330 28.87 -5.50 7.15
N GLU A 331 29.74 -6.49 7.31
CA GLU A 331 29.52 -7.67 8.16
C GLU A 331 29.16 -7.30 9.58
N LYS A 332 29.88 -6.35 10.20
CA LYS A 332 29.66 -5.90 11.58
C LYS A 332 28.25 -5.31 11.77
N ILE A 333 27.73 -4.63 10.77
CA ILE A 333 26.42 -3.98 10.83
C ILE A 333 25.31 -4.97 10.46
N THR A 334 25.50 -5.72 9.39
CA THR A 334 24.44 -6.54 8.78
C THR A 334 24.37 -7.94 9.35
N GLY A 335 25.44 -8.46 9.93
CA GLY A 335 25.57 -9.85 10.32
C GLY A 335 25.61 -10.83 9.14
N VAL A 336 25.84 -10.32 7.91
CA VAL A 336 26.16 -11.11 6.71
C VAL A 336 27.67 -11.15 6.58
N SER A 337 28.27 -12.35 6.42
CA SER A 337 29.73 -12.47 6.42
C SER A 337 30.38 -11.70 5.25
N ALA A 338 31.55 -11.12 5.49
CA ALA A 338 32.33 -10.39 4.48
C ALA A 338 32.52 -11.22 3.22
N LYS A 339 32.82 -12.53 3.37
CA LYS A 339 32.94 -13.46 2.25
C LYS A 339 31.64 -13.58 1.44
N GLN A 340 30.50 -13.63 2.09
CA GLN A 340 29.21 -13.72 1.40
C GLN A 340 28.88 -12.43 0.65
N ILE A 341 29.23 -11.27 1.21
CA ILE A 341 29.08 -9.96 0.56
C ILE A 341 29.97 -9.89 -0.70
N GLU A 342 31.20 -10.38 -0.63
CA GLU A 342 32.11 -10.43 -1.78
C GLU A 342 31.62 -11.39 -2.88
N VAL A 343 31.03 -12.53 -2.48
CA VAL A 343 30.39 -13.47 -3.42
C VAL A 343 29.19 -12.84 -4.12
N LEU A 344 28.37 -12.04 -3.40
CA LEU A 344 27.25 -11.33 -4.03
C LEU A 344 27.72 -10.32 -5.09
N ALA A 345 28.76 -9.56 -4.80
CA ALA A 345 29.36 -8.62 -5.78
C ALA A 345 29.79 -9.37 -7.05
N ASP A 346 30.43 -10.52 -6.88
CA ASP A 346 30.90 -11.37 -7.97
C ASP A 346 29.75 -11.93 -8.80
N ILE A 347 28.69 -12.44 -8.15
CA ILE A 347 27.51 -12.97 -8.84
C ILE A 347 26.81 -11.85 -9.62
N PHE A 348 26.58 -10.68 -9.01
CA PHE A 348 25.82 -9.59 -9.62
C PHE A 348 26.56 -9.00 -10.84
N SER A 349 27.88 -8.89 -10.79
CA SER A 349 28.68 -8.30 -11.86
C SER A 349 28.92 -9.23 -13.05
N LYS A 350 28.97 -10.53 -12.81
CA LYS A 350 29.29 -11.52 -13.86
C LYS A 350 28.06 -12.05 -14.60
N ASN A 351 26.87 -11.73 -14.16
CA ASN A 351 25.62 -12.25 -14.70
C ASN A 351 24.66 -11.11 -15.08
N ARG A 352 23.69 -11.41 -15.93
CA ARG A 352 22.54 -10.51 -16.17
C ARG A 352 21.65 -10.52 -14.94
N THR A 353 21.75 -9.48 -14.14
CA THR A 353 21.11 -9.40 -12.82
C THR A 353 19.97 -8.38 -12.80
N MET A 354 18.78 -8.84 -12.37
CA MET A 354 17.64 -7.98 -12.08
C MET A 354 17.51 -7.84 -10.55
N LEU A 355 17.70 -6.62 -10.06
CA LEU A 355 17.52 -6.28 -8.64
C LEU A 355 16.05 -5.87 -8.39
N MET A 356 15.24 -6.77 -7.87
CA MET A 356 13.87 -6.49 -7.48
C MET A 356 13.82 -6.15 -6.00
N ALA A 357 13.37 -4.94 -5.64
CA ALA A 357 13.26 -4.55 -4.24
C ALA A 357 11.83 -4.18 -3.84
N GLY A 358 11.46 -4.64 -2.66
CA GLY A 358 10.15 -4.38 -2.05
C GLY A 358 10.08 -2.99 -1.39
N TRP A 359 8.86 -2.53 -1.10
CA TRP A 359 8.64 -1.24 -0.44
C TRP A 359 8.85 -1.29 1.07
N GLY A 360 8.87 -2.48 1.67
CA GLY A 360 9.10 -2.65 3.11
C GLY A 360 10.39 -2.01 3.59
N ILE A 361 11.45 -2.10 2.80
CA ILE A 361 12.79 -1.60 3.14
C ILE A 361 12.86 -0.07 3.31
N GLN A 362 11.93 0.71 2.78
CA GLN A 362 11.92 2.17 2.94
C GLN A 362 10.98 2.65 4.06
N ARG A 363 10.16 1.75 4.67
CA ARG A 363 9.26 2.09 5.78
C ARG A 363 9.99 2.05 7.13
N GLN A 364 11.10 2.75 7.22
CA GLN A 364 11.99 2.80 8.38
C GLN A 364 12.69 4.15 8.42
N GLN A 365 13.28 4.48 9.55
CA GLN A 365 14.06 5.71 9.67
C GLN A 365 15.14 5.76 8.57
N PHE A 366 15.28 6.91 7.92
CA PHE A 366 16.15 7.14 6.76
C PHE A 366 15.78 6.28 5.54
N GLY A 367 14.48 6.04 5.34
CA GLY A 367 13.93 5.19 4.28
C GLY A 367 14.34 5.57 2.86
N GLU A 368 14.59 6.85 2.61
CA GLU A 368 15.02 7.42 1.34
C GLU A 368 16.32 6.80 0.82
N GLN A 369 17.24 6.42 1.74
CA GLN A 369 18.55 5.90 1.39
C GLN A 369 18.52 4.52 0.70
N ARG A 370 17.47 3.70 0.91
CA ARG A 370 17.43 2.31 0.48
C ARG A 370 17.25 2.17 -1.04
N HIS A 371 16.16 2.71 -1.57
CA HIS A 371 15.89 2.64 -3.02
C HIS A 371 16.96 3.40 -3.82
N TRP A 372 17.45 4.52 -3.30
CA TRP A 372 18.57 5.24 -3.90
C TRP A 372 19.85 4.39 -3.95
N MET A 373 20.20 3.72 -2.84
CA MET A 373 21.40 2.87 -2.81
C MET A 373 21.27 1.66 -3.76
N ILE A 374 20.10 1.02 -3.85
CA ILE A 374 19.87 -0.09 -4.79
C ILE A 374 19.96 0.40 -6.23
N THR A 375 19.40 1.57 -6.55
CA THR A 375 19.56 2.19 -7.88
C THR A 375 21.03 2.50 -8.19
N THR A 376 21.79 2.99 -7.20
CA THR A 376 23.23 3.23 -7.33
C THR A 376 23.98 1.94 -7.60
N LEU A 377 23.67 0.87 -6.86
CA LEU A 377 24.26 -0.45 -7.09
C LEU A 377 23.95 -0.98 -8.50
N ALA A 378 22.69 -0.86 -8.95
CA ALA A 378 22.29 -1.24 -10.32
C ALA A 378 23.03 -0.42 -11.39
N ALA A 379 23.28 0.87 -11.13
CA ALA A 379 24.09 1.73 -12.02
C ALA A 379 25.55 1.27 -12.07
N MET A 380 26.14 0.89 -10.92
CA MET A 380 27.51 0.35 -10.87
C MET A 380 27.67 -0.97 -11.63
N LEU A 381 26.60 -1.78 -11.70
CA LEU A 381 26.58 -3.00 -12.53
C LEU A 381 26.42 -2.71 -14.03
N GLY A 382 26.04 -1.48 -14.42
CA GLY A 382 25.95 -1.06 -15.82
C GLY A 382 24.79 -1.69 -16.60
N GLN A 383 23.79 -2.27 -15.92
CA GLN A 383 22.75 -3.08 -16.57
C GLN A 383 21.39 -2.39 -16.70
N ILE A 384 21.23 -1.17 -16.17
CA ILE A 384 19.99 -0.40 -16.29
C ILE A 384 19.66 -0.15 -17.77
N GLY A 385 18.43 -0.45 -18.17
CA GLY A 385 17.96 -0.33 -19.56
C GLY A 385 18.35 -1.49 -20.49
N LEU A 386 18.98 -2.55 -19.96
CA LEU A 386 19.19 -3.78 -20.71
C LEU A 386 18.04 -4.77 -20.45
N PRO A 387 17.67 -5.60 -21.45
CA PRO A 387 16.72 -6.68 -21.22
C PRO A 387 17.17 -7.59 -20.07
N GLY A 388 16.29 -7.80 -19.09
CA GLY A 388 16.54 -8.68 -17.95
C GLY A 388 17.57 -8.21 -16.93
N GLY A 389 18.09 -6.96 -17.04
CA GLY A 389 19.04 -6.39 -16.09
C GLY A 389 18.57 -5.07 -15.50
N GLY A 390 19.28 -4.57 -14.47
CA GLY A 390 18.97 -3.33 -13.79
C GLY A 390 18.20 -3.53 -12.49
N PHE A 391 17.17 -2.70 -12.25
CA PHE A 391 16.38 -2.76 -11.02
C PHE A 391 14.88 -2.59 -11.30
N GLY A 392 14.06 -2.93 -10.31
CA GLY A 392 12.62 -2.67 -10.33
C GLY A 392 12.00 -2.70 -8.93
N PHE A 393 11.06 -1.76 -8.70
CA PHE A 393 10.49 -1.51 -7.37
C PHE A 393 9.00 -1.83 -7.25
N SER A 394 8.36 -2.35 -8.31
CA SER A 394 6.93 -2.66 -8.33
C SER A 394 6.61 -4.12 -8.69
N TYR A 395 7.59 -5.00 -8.80
CA TYR A 395 7.33 -6.41 -9.13
C TYR A 395 6.48 -7.15 -8.10
N HIS A 396 6.54 -6.74 -6.84
CA HIS A 396 5.74 -7.27 -5.73
C HIS A 396 4.42 -6.52 -5.53
N TYR A 397 4.11 -5.52 -6.35
CA TYR A 397 2.92 -4.69 -6.21
C TYR A 397 2.12 -4.67 -7.51
N SER A 398 0.85 -5.04 -7.42
CA SER A 398 -0.13 -4.91 -8.52
C SER A 398 0.34 -5.45 -9.87
N ASN A 399 1.27 -6.41 -9.88
CA ASN A 399 1.87 -7.01 -11.07
C ASN A 399 2.61 -6.00 -11.98
N GLY A 400 3.50 -5.18 -11.41
CA GLY A 400 4.22 -4.12 -12.13
C GLY A 400 5.05 -4.56 -13.33
N GLY A 401 5.37 -5.87 -13.43
CA GLY A 401 6.02 -6.48 -14.60
C GLY A 401 5.05 -7.06 -15.65
N ASN A 402 3.73 -6.97 -15.43
CA ASN A 402 2.77 -7.51 -16.40
C ASN A 402 2.61 -6.58 -17.61
N PRO A 403 2.70 -7.09 -18.86
CA PRO A 403 2.58 -6.27 -20.06
C PRO A 403 1.20 -5.61 -20.17
N ALA A 404 1.18 -4.35 -20.61
CA ALA A 404 -0.04 -3.64 -20.91
C ALA A 404 -0.79 -4.30 -22.08
N ARG A 405 -2.13 -4.32 -22.00
CA ARG A 405 -3.01 -4.79 -23.09
C ARG A 405 -3.46 -3.63 -23.98
N ASP A 406 -3.81 -3.93 -25.21
CA ASP A 406 -4.64 -3.04 -26.02
C ASP A 406 -6.03 -3.01 -25.40
N ALA A 407 -6.41 -1.90 -24.79
CA ALA A 407 -7.60 -1.85 -23.95
C ALA A 407 -8.45 -0.60 -24.15
N GLY A 408 -9.74 -0.74 -23.91
CA GLY A 408 -10.61 0.36 -23.58
C GLY A 408 -10.57 0.57 -22.05
N VAL A 409 -9.98 1.65 -21.58
CA VAL A 409 -9.82 1.90 -20.14
C VAL A 409 -11.07 2.55 -19.56
N LEU A 410 -11.61 1.99 -18.47
CA LEU A 410 -12.69 2.57 -17.71
C LEU A 410 -12.21 3.86 -17.02
N PRO A 411 -12.88 5.01 -17.25
CA PRO A 411 -12.69 6.15 -16.35
C PRO A 411 -13.33 5.85 -14.98
N ALA A 412 -12.91 6.56 -13.97
CA ALA A 412 -13.49 6.46 -12.63
C ALA A 412 -14.15 7.80 -12.22
N MET A 413 -14.98 7.74 -11.20
CA MET A 413 -15.52 8.92 -10.52
C MET A 413 -14.37 9.85 -10.08
N THR A 414 -14.62 11.16 -10.15
CA THR A 414 -13.66 12.18 -9.75
C THR A 414 -14.24 13.06 -8.65
N ALA A 415 -13.38 13.69 -7.87
CA ALA A 415 -13.81 14.70 -6.90
C ALA A 415 -14.36 15.97 -7.58
N THR A 416 -13.95 16.25 -8.82
CA THR A 416 -14.43 17.39 -9.61
C THR A 416 -15.82 17.10 -10.17
N ILE A 417 -16.70 18.08 -10.05
CA ILE A 417 -18.06 18.09 -10.62
C ILE A 417 -18.01 18.88 -11.94
N ASP A 418 -18.76 18.43 -12.95
CA ASP A 418 -18.85 19.13 -14.24
C ASP A 418 -19.38 20.56 -14.02
N GLU A 419 -18.67 21.55 -14.58
CA GLU A 419 -18.92 22.99 -14.39
C GLU A 419 -20.35 23.39 -14.73
N LYS A 420 -21.03 22.70 -15.65
CA LYS A 420 -22.44 22.98 -15.98
C LYS A 420 -23.40 22.75 -14.81
N PHE A 421 -23.00 21.93 -13.82
CA PHE A 421 -23.80 21.69 -12.61
C PHE A 421 -23.40 22.62 -11.45
N THR A 422 -22.19 23.15 -11.47
CA THR A 422 -21.66 24.03 -10.41
C THR A 422 -21.73 25.54 -10.76
N ALA A 423 -22.36 25.88 -11.86
CA ALA A 423 -22.51 27.29 -12.26
C ALA A 423 -23.18 28.12 -11.15
N GLY A 424 -22.50 29.13 -10.65
CA GLY A 424 -22.98 30.00 -9.56
C GLY A 424 -22.81 29.39 -8.13
N ILE A 425 -22.14 28.25 -8.01
CA ILE A 425 -21.79 27.61 -6.72
C ILE A 425 -20.30 27.83 -6.48
N ASP A 426 -19.94 28.28 -5.28
CA ASP A 426 -18.56 28.39 -4.83
C ASP A 426 -18.03 26.97 -4.45
N VAL A 427 -17.38 26.33 -5.39
CA VAL A 427 -16.80 24.98 -5.22
C VAL A 427 -15.37 25.12 -4.71
N GLY A 428 -15.12 24.60 -3.52
CA GLY A 428 -13.79 24.60 -2.93
C GLY A 428 -12.88 23.49 -3.47
N SER A 429 -11.68 23.44 -2.94
CA SER A 429 -10.66 22.45 -3.27
C SER A 429 -9.89 22.04 -2.02
N VAL A 430 -8.82 21.27 -2.20
CA VAL A 430 -7.84 21.02 -1.13
C VAL A 430 -7.16 22.35 -0.78
N VAL A 431 -7.44 22.87 0.43
CA VAL A 431 -6.91 24.18 0.88
C VAL A 431 -5.54 24.05 1.54
N ASN A 432 -5.24 22.89 2.13
CA ASN A 432 -3.96 22.52 2.73
C ASN A 432 -3.77 21.00 2.67
N ALA A 433 -2.53 20.54 2.75
CA ALA A 433 -2.21 19.12 2.81
C ALA A 433 -0.87 18.90 3.51
N PHE A 434 -0.76 17.82 4.28
CA PHE A 434 0.45 17.41 4.96
C PHE A 434 0.75 15.93 4.73
N PRO A 435 2.00 15.46 4.93
CA PRO A 435 2.34 14.04 4.77
C PRO A 435 1.45 13.16 5.67
N VAL A 436 0.79 12.16 5.08
CA VAL A 436 -0.18 11.32 5.79
C VAL A 436 0.39 10.65 7.04
N ALA A 437 1.67 10.28 6.99
CA ALA A 437 2.38 9.68 8.12
C ALA A 437 2.69 10.70 9.27
N ARG A 438 2.35 11.98 9.09
CA ARG A 438 2.51 13.03 10.12
C ARG A 438 1.18 13.49 10.73
N ILE A 439 0.10 12.73 10.53
CA ILE A 439 -1.25 13.12 10.97
C ILE A 439 -1.32 13.38 12.48
N VAL A 440 -0.66 12.57 13.30
CA VAL A 440 -0.64 12.77 14.76
C VAL A 440 0.14 14.03 15.14
N GLU A 441 1.29 14.25 14.52
CA GLU A 441 2.09 15.47 14.77
C GLU A 441 1.32 16.73 14.35
N ALA A 442 0.59 16.68 13.23
CA ALA A 442 -0.25 17.77 12.78
C ALA A 442 -1.37 18.12 13.80
N MET A 443 -2.01 17.10 14.37
CA MET A 443 -3.05 17.29 15.39
C MET A 443 -2.48 17.79 16.74
N GLU A 444 -1.25 17.40 17.07
CA GLU A 444 -0.60 17.81 18.32
C GLU A 444 0.01 19.20 18.26
N ASN A 445 0.46 19.62 17.07
CA ASN A 445 1.24 20.84 16.87
C ASN A 445 0.67 21.73 15.75
N PRO A 446 -0.59 22.18 15.84
CA PRO A 446 -1.15 23.10 14.85
C PRO A 446 -0.30 24.38 14.77
N GLY A 447 -0.07 24.87 13.56
CA GLY A 447 0.74 26.05 13.29
C GLY A 447 2.25 25.85 13.32
N LYS A 448 2.75 24.65 13.69
CA LYS A 448 4.18 24.33 13.66
C LYS A 448 4.67 24.18 12.22
N GLU A 449 5.81 24.77 11.93
CA GLU A 449 6.52 24.57 10.67
C GLU A 449 7.22 23.22 10.62
N TYR A 450 7.24 22.64 9.42
CA TYR A 450 8.00 21.40 9.13
C TYR A 450 8.58 21.45 7.71
N GLN A 451 9.63 20.68 7.47
CA GLN A 451 10.25 20.54 6.15
C GLN A 451 9.62 19.34 5.42
N HIS A 452 9.31 19.50 4.14
CA HIS A 452 8.89 18.43 3.25
C HIS A 452 9.29 18.74 1.82
N ASN A 453 10.01 17.83 1.17
CA ASN A 453 10.41 17.92 -0.23
C ASN A 453 11.06 19.28 -0.59
N GLY A 454 11.97 19.72 0.26
CA GLY A 454 12.69 21.00 0.11
C GLY A 454 11.87 22.26 0.40
N GLN A 455 10.65 22.12 0.90
CA GLN A 455 9.77 23.24 1.24
C GLN A 455 9.49 23.30 2.75
N THR A 456 9.43 24.53 3.29
CA THR A 456 8.86 24.75 4.62
C THR A 456 7.35 24.84 4.49
N ARG A 457 6.63 24.05 5.28
CA ARG A 457 5.17 24.00 5.35
C ARG A 457 4.71 24.16 6.79
N THR A 458 3.42 24.44 6.98
CA THR A 458 2.82 24.63 8.30
C THR A 458 1.66 23.64 8.48
N PHE A 459 1.60 22.99 9.64
CA PHE A 459 0.48 22.12 9.97
C PHE A 459 -0.80 22.92 10.16
N PRO A 460 -1.93 22.50 9.56
CA PRO A 460 -3.22 23.14 9.79
C PRO A 460 -3.74 22.82 11.21
N HIS A 461 -4.67 23.63 11.70
CA HIS A 461 -5.37 23.36 12.95
C HIS A 461 -6.62 22.50 12.69
N VAL A 462 -6.41 21.20 12.53
CA VAL A 462 -7.50 20.24 12.32
C VAL A 462 -8.36 20.12 13.57
N ARG A 463 -9.67 20.35 13.44
CA ARG A 463 -10.67 20.21 14.50
C ARG A 463 -11.71 19.14 14.19
N MET A 464 -11.96 18.87 12.91
CA MET A 464 -12.84 17.83 12.44
C MET A 464 -12.09 16.85 11.55
N LEU A 465 -12.31 15.56 11.78
CA LEU A 465 -11.84 14.48 10.91
C LEU A 465 -13.06 13.79 10.33
N TRP A 466 -13.11 13.70 9.00
CA TRP A 466 -14.09 12.88 8.29
C TRP A 466 -13.36 11.91 7.36
N THR A 467 -13.58 10.61 7.52
CA THR A 467 -13.00 9.60 6.65
C THR A 467 -14.05 8.66 6.08
N SER A 468 -13.82 8.23 4.85
CA SER A 468 -14.61 7.23 4.16
C SER A 468 -13.69 6.25 3.45
N GLY A 469 -13.73 4.96 3.82
CA GLY A 469 -12.90 3.93 3.23
C GLY A 469 -11.41 4.04 3.57
N GLY A 470 -11.07 4.33 4.80
CA GLY A 470 -9.70 4.36 5.30
C GLY A 470 -9.49 5.43 6.37
N ALA A 471 -9.25 4.99 7.57
CA ALA A 471 -9.08 5.82 8.75
C ALA A 471 -7.76 5.51 9.45
N ASN A 472 -6.65 5.70 8.88
CA ASN A 472 -5.26 5.64 9.36
C ASN A 472 -4.95 4.90 10.70
N PHE A 473 -5.96 4.45 11.44
CA PHE A 473 -5.88 4.01 12.83
C PHE A 473 -5.01 2.76 13.03
N THR A 474 -5.03 1.84 12.07
CA THR A 474 -4.23 0.61 12.09
C THR A 474 -2.92 0.73 11.32
N GLN A 475 -2.79 1.74 10.44
CA GLN A 475 -1.59 1.98 9.64
C GLN A 475 -0.60 2.90 10.34
N HIS A 476 -1.09 3.78 11.24
CA HIS A 476 -0.26 4.76 11.92
C HIS A 476 0.46 4.16 13.12
N GLN A 477 1.72 4.60 13.33
CA GLN A 477 2.59 4.17 14.43
C GLN A 477 2.13 4.78 15.75
N ASP A 478 2.58 4.22 16.87
CA ASP A 478 2.23 4.63 18.24
C ASP A 478 0.72 4.86 18.42
N THR A 479 -0.03 3.76 18.37
CA THR A 479 -1.50 3.80 18.50
C THR A 479 -1.98 4.54 19.75
N ASN A 480 -1.24 4.47 20.85
CA ASN A 480 -1.59 5.17 22.08
C ASN A 480 -1.49 6.70 21.94
N ARG A 481 -0.51 7.17 21.18
CA ARG A 481 -0.36 8.60 20.84
C ARG A 481 -1.47 9.05 19.88
N LEU A 482 -1.79 8.22 18.87
CA LEU A 482 -2.88 8.47 17.93
C LEU A 482 -4.23 8.62 18.64
N VAL A 483 -4.57 7.71 19.57
CA VAL A 483 -5.81 7.80 20.36
C VAL A 483 -5.89 9.10 21.14
N LYS A 484 -4.77 9.53 21.75
CA LYS A 484 -4.72 10.82 22.48
C LYS A 484 -4.93 12.01 21.54
N ALA A 485 -4.35 11.98 20.33
CA ALA A 485 -4.52 13.03 19.35
C ALA A 485 -5.97 13.13 18.84
N TRP A 486 -6.62 11.98 18.56
CA TRP A 486 -8.02 11.96 18.14
C TRP A 486 -8.99 12.50 19.21
N ASN A 487 -8.67 12.27 20.48
CA ASN A 487 -9.49 12.81 21.57
C ASN A 487 -9.46 14.34 21.70
N LYS A 488 -8.53 15.03 21.01
CA LYS A 488 -8.48 16.50 20.94
C LYS A 488 -9.38 17.09 19.85
N LEU A 489 -9.87 16.27 18.92
CA LEU A 489 -10.74 16.73 17.84
C LEU A 489 -12.14 17.07 18.36
N ASP A 490 -12.76 18.08 17.79
CA ASP A 490 -14.15 18.45 18.14
C ASP A 490 -15.13 17.40 17.60
N VAL A 491 -14.91 16.96 16.34
CA VAL A 491 -15.82 16.05 15.63
C VAL A 491 -15.03 14.98 14.86
N VAL A 492 -15.46 13.73 14.98
CA VAL A 492 -14.96 12.60 14.17
C VAL A 492 -16.14 11.88 13.53
N VAL A 493 -16.18 11.89 12.19
CA VAL A 493 -17.21 11.21 11.39
C VAL A 493 -16.54 10.13 10.52
N ILE A 494 -17.10 8.94 10.53
CA ILE A 494 -16.58 7.80 9.75
C ILE A 494 -17.72 7.13 8.97
N ASN A 495 -17.49 6.99 7.67
CA ASN A 495 -18.25 6.06 6.84
C ASN A 495 -17.53 4.72 6.87
N GLU A 496 -18.14 3.68 7.42
CA GLU A 496 -17.44 2.41 7.64
C GLU A 496 -18.38 1.20 7.49
N ILE A 497 -17.82 0.11 7.02
CA ILE A 497 -18.50 -1.17 6.88
C ILE A 497 -18.53 -1.92 8.23
N TYR A 498 -17.46 -1.76 9.01
CA TYR A 498 -17.20 -2.55 10.20
C TYR A 498 -16.93 -1.68 11.43
N TRP A 499 -17.15 -2.24 12.60
CA TRP A 499 -16.72 -1.68 13.88
C TRP A 499 -15.19 -1.81 14.04
N THR A 500 -14.45 -1.17 13.12
CA THR A 500 -13.00 -1.06 13.23
C THR A 500 -12.59 -0.29 14.47
N ALA A 501 -11.31 -0.34 14.84
CA ALA A 501 -10.82 0.48 15.94
C ALA A 501 -11.08 1.97 15.70
N ALA A 502 -11.00 2.45 14.46
CA ALA A 502 -11.34 3.82 14.09
C ALA A 502 -12.83 4.12 14.31
N ALA A 503 -13.74 3.26 13.85
CA ALA A 503 -15.18 3.43 14.02
C ALA A 503 -15.56 3.48 15.51
N LYS A 504 -14.92 2.64 16.35
CA LYS A 504 -15.09 2.66 17.81
C LYS A 504 -14.58 3.96 18.48
N HIS A 505 -13.80 4.77 17.77
CA HIS A 505 -13.29 6.07 18.23
C HIS A 505 -13.93 7.26 17.48
N ALA A 506 -15.05 7.05 16.77
CA ALA A 506 -15.79 8.10 16.09
C ALA A 506 -16.94 8.66 16.96
N ASP A 507 -17.44 9.83 16.58
CA ASP A 507 -18.66 10.41 17.17
C ASP A 507 -19.89 10.01 16.35
N ILE A 508 -19.76 9.95 15.01
CA ILE A 508 -20.83 9.53 14.10
C ILE A 508 -20.27 8.44 13.18
N VAL A 509 -20.99 7.31 13.07
CA VAL A 509 -20.64 6.19 12.20
C VAL A 509 -21.79 5.93 11.24
N PHE A 510 -21.52 6.11 9.94
CA PHE A 510 -22.45 5.76 8.87
C PHE A 510 -22.22 4.32 8.40
N PRO A 511 -23.26 3.46 8.39
CA PRO A 511 -23.18 2.08 7.91
C PRO A 511 -23.08 2.06 6.38
N ILE A 512 -22.01 1.46 5.84
CA ILE A 512 -21.74 1.42 4.40
C ILE A 512 -21.85 -0.02 3.87
N THR A 513 -22.34 -0.14 2.62
CA THR A 513 -22.42 -1.40 1.89
C THR A 513 -21.04 -1.93 1.51
N THR A 514 -20.86 -3.25 1.53
CA THR A 514 -19.74 -3.93 0.89
C THR A 514 -19.88 -3.90 -0.64
N SER A 515 -18.84 -4.32 -1.36
CA SER A 515 -18.90 -4.47 -2.82
C SER A 515 -19.87 -5.56 -3.28
N PHE A 516 -20.28 -6.49 -2.41
CA PHE A 516 -21.27 -7.52 -2.70
C PHE A 516 -22.72 -7.03 -2.62
N GLU A 517 -22.94 -5.88 -2.01
CA GLU A 517 -24.25 -5.30 -1.71
C GLU A 517 -24.62 -4.13 -2.63
N ARG A 518 -23.82 -3.85 -3.68
CA ARG A 518 -24.03 -2.75 -4.64
C ARG A 518 -23.47 -3.08 -6.01
N ASN A 519 -23.83 -2.28 -7.01
CA ASN A 519 -23.31 -2.42 -8.37
C ASN A 519 -22.13 -1.49 -8.61
N ASP A 520 -21.10 -1.98 -9.32
CA ASP A 520 -19.97 -1.22 -9.80
C ASP A 520 -19.31 -1.93 -11.00
N MET A 521 -18.18 -1.45 -11.46
CA MET A 521 -17.28 -2.08 -12.44
C MET A 521 -15.84 -1.79 -12.06
N THR A 522 -14.91 -2.62 -12.50
CA THR A 522 -13.47 -2.38 -12.29
C THR A 522 -12.64 -2.76 -13.51
N MET A 523 -11.51 -2.07 -13.70
CA MET A 523 -10.40 -2.61 -14.47
C MET A 523 -9.69 -3.66 -13.62
N VAL A 524 -9.18 -4.70 -14.25
CA VAL A 524 -8.41 -5.76 -13.61
C VAL A 524 -6.98 -5.73 -14.15
N GLY A 525 -6.01 -5.69 -13.25
CA GLY A 525 -4.60 -5.47 -13.55
C GLY A 525 -4.25 -3.99 -13.67
N ASP A 526 -3.55 -3.45 -12.67
CA ASP A 526 -3.24 -2.01 -12.58
C ASP A 526 -2.33 -1.52 -13.72
N TYR A 527 -1.40 -2.37 -14.17
CA TYR A 527 -0.49 -2.08 -15.26
C TYR A 527 -0.96 -2.70 -16.58
N SER A 528 -1.55 -3.88 -16.52
CA SER A 528 -1.97 -4.61 -17.71
C SER A 528 -3.26 -4.11 -18.32
N ASN A 529 -4.21 -3.64 -17.51
CA ASN A 529 -5.59 -3.41 -17.92
C ASN A 529 -6.19 -4.66 -18.63
N GLN A 530 -5.93 -5.85 -18.07
CA GLN A 530 -6.18 -7.11 -18.75
C GLN A 530 -7.67 -7.39 -18.92
N PHE A 531 -8.51 -7.03 -17.93
CA PHE A 531 -9.95 -7.26 -18.01
C PHE A 531 -10.77 -6.03 -17.60
N ILE A 532 -12.00 -5.98 -18.09
CA ILE A 532 -13.10 -5.22 -17.47
C ILE A 532 -14.03 -6.23 -16.81
N ALA A 533 -14.24 -6.09 -15.51
CA ALA A 533 -15.14 -6.96 -14.75
C ALA A 533 -16.34 -6.16 -14.23
N PRO A 534 -17.57 -6.70 -14.36
CA PRO A 534 -18.71 -6.18 -13.62
C PRO A 534 -18.54 -6.52 -12.14
N MET A 535 -18.93 -5.60 -11.28
CA MET A 535 -19.07 -5.83 -9.84
C MET A 535 -20.56 -5.77 -9.52
N ARG A 536 -21.27 -6.87 -9.82
CA ARG A 536 -22.70 -6.92 -9.66
C ARG A 536 -23.08 -7.15 -8.21
N GLN A 537 -24.13 -6.48 -7.79
CA GLN A 537 -24.75 -6.76 -6.49
C GLN A 537 -25.13 -8.24 -6.41
N ALA A 538 -24.64 -8.93 -5.41
CA ALA A 538 -24.90 -10.34 -5.16
C ALA A 538 -25.99 -10.54 -4.09
N VAL A 539 -26.05 -9.67 -3.10
CA VAL A 539 -27.01 -9.75 -1.98
C VAL A 539 -27.55 -8.36 -1.63
N GLU A 540 -28.68 -8.33 -0.96
CA GLU A 540 -29.25 -7.10 -0.39
C GLU A 540 -28.34 -6.50 0.69
N ALA A 541 -28.43 -5.18 0.84
CA ALA A 541 -27.68 -4.46 1.87
C ALA A 541 -28.07 -4.95 3.27
N GLN A 542 -27.06 -5.17 4.12
CA GLN A 542 -27.30 -5.59 5.49
C GLN A 542 -27.76 -4.40 6.37
N GLY A 543 -28.76 -4.63 7.21
CA GLY A 543 -29.31 -3.59 8.06
C GLY A 543 -29.88 -2.41 7.26
N GLU A 544 -29.45 -1.21 7.61
CA GLU A 544 -29.81 0.03 6.91
C GLU A 544 -28.63 0.61 6.13
N SER A 545 -27.62 -0.22 5.76
CA SER A 545 -26.42 0.25 5.06
C SER A 545 -26.75 0.87 3.71
N LYS A 546 -26.02 1.94 3.36
CA LYS A 546 -26.12 2.64 2.07
C LYS A 546 -24.76 2.73 1.39
N SER A 547 -24.74 2.95 0.07
CA SER A 547 -23.48 3.25 -0.60
C SER A 547 -22.94 4.63 -0.20
N ASP A 548 -21.62 4.84 -0.23
CA ASP A 548 -21.05 6.18 -0.01
C ASP A 548 -21.59 7.20 -0.99
N PHE A 549 -21.88 6.79 -2.23
CA PHE A 549 -22.49 7.66 -3.24
C PHE A 549 -23.84 8.21 -2.76
N GLU A 550 -24.71 7.35 -2.23
CA GLU A 550 -26.03 7.74 -1.71
C GLU A 550 -25.93 8.60 -0.45
N VAL A 551 -25.00 8.25 0.46
CA VAL A 551 -24.78 9.03 1.69
C VAL A 551 -24.36 10.46 1.36
N PHE A 552 -23.36 10.65 0.50
CA PHE A 552 -22.88 12.00 0.16
C PHE A 552 -23.82 12.74 -0.78
N ALA A 553 -24.57 12.05 -1.65
CA ALA A 553 -25.64 12.65 -2.43
C ALA A 553 -26.73 13.21 -1.51
N SER A 554 -27.12 12.44 -0.47
CA SER A 554 -28.11 12.88 0.52
C SER A 554 -27.58 14.06 1.38
N LEU A 555 -26.34 14.01 1.81
CA LEU A 555 -25.70 15.12 2.55
C LEU A 555 -25.61 16.40 1.71
N SER A 556 -25.40 16.26 0.41
CA SER A 556 -25.30 17.44 -0.48
C SER A 556 -26.62 18.21 -0.58
N GLU A 557 -27.78 17.56 -0.39
CA GLU A 557 -29.07 18.24 -0.34
C GLU A 557 -29.22 19.14 0.91
N TYR A 558 -28.53 18.82 2.01
CA TYR A 558 -28.48 19.67 3.21
C TYR A 558 -27.62 20.93 3.00
N LEU A 559 -26.64 20.91 2.07
CA LEU A 559 -25.81 22.09 1.77
C LEU A 559 -26.63 23.22 1.14
N PHE A 560 -27.46 22.86 0.18
CA PHE A 560 -28.42 23.78 -0.50
C PHE A 560 -29.44 22.96 -1.29
N LYS A 561 -30.59 23.59 -1.57
CA LYS A 561 -31.67 22.97 -2.35
C LYS A 561 -31.17 22.56 -3.74
N GLY A 562 -31.33 21.29 -4.08
CA GLY A 562 -30.82 20.71 -5.33
C GLY A 562 -29.34 20.27 -5.28
N GLY A 563 -28.71 20.30 -4.11
CA GLY A 563 -27.33 19.84 -3.89
C GLY A 563 -27.11 18.39 -4.31
N ARG A 564 -28.10 17.50 -4.07
CA ARG A 564 -28.09 16.12 -4.56
C ARG A 564 -27.89 16.07 -6.08
N ARG A 565 -28.67 16.84 -6.84
CA ARG A 565 -28.54 16.88 -8.31
C ARG A 565 -27.18 17.36 -8.77
N VAL A 566 -26.63 18.35 -8.08
CA VAL A 566 -25.28 18.87 -8.40
C VAL A 566 -24.24 17.80 -8.12
N TYR A 567 -24.28 17.19 -6.94
CA TYR A 567 -23.35 16.12 -6.54
C TYR A 567 -23.36 14.93 -7.50
N THR A 568 -24.57 14.45 -7.86
CA THR A 568 -24.75 13.31 -8.76
C THR A 568 -24.66 13.65 -10.24
N GLU A 569 -24.53 14.91 -10.60
CA GLU A 569 -24.69 15.42 -11.99
C GLU A 569 -25.99 14.94 -12.65
N GLY A 570 -27.05 14.81 -11.83
CA GLY A 570 -28.37 14.35 -12.26
C GLY A 570 -28.42 12.91 -12.75
N ARG A 571 -27.49 12.06 -12.32
CA ARG A 571 -27.39 10.65 -12.72
C ARG A 571 -27.51 9.74 -11.52
N GLU A 572 -28.19 8.61 -11.72
CA GLU A 572 -28.19 7.49 -10.79
C GLU A 572 -26.95 6.57 -11.01
N GLU A 573 -26.68 5.66 -10.07
CA GLU A 573 -25.49 4.81 -10.09
C GLU A 573 -25.32 4.04 -11.43
N MET A 574 -26.39 3.37 -11.91
CA MET A 574 -26.33 2.61 -13.16
C MET A 574 -26.14 3.49 -14.41
N GLU A 575 -26.55 4.76 -14.34
CA GLU A 575 -26.33 5.71 -15.44
C GLU A 575 -24.87 6.14 -15.50
N TRP A 576 -24.21 6.31 -14.33
CA TRP A 576 -22.78 6.52 -14.24
C TRP A 576 -21.98 5.34 -14.78
N LEU A 577 -22.31 4.11 -14.40
CA LEU A 577 -21.65 2.91 -14.91
C LEU A 577 -21.78 2.79 -16.42
N ARG A 578 -22.97 3.05 -16.95
CA ARG A 578 -23.20 3.08 -18.41
C ARG A 578 -22.36 4.14 -19.13
N ASP A 579 -22.21 5.32 -18.54
CA ASP A 579 -21.38 6.40 -19.11
C ASP A 579 -19.89 6.02 -19.10
N PHE A 580 -19.39 5.50 -17.99
CA PHE A 580 -18.01 5.02 -17.89
C PHE A 580 -17.71 3.92 -18.92
N TYR A 581 -18.60 2.94 -19.05
CA TYR A 581 -18.44 1.88 -20.03
C TYR A 581 -18.46 2.40 -21.48
N LYS A 582 -19.35 3.33 -21.82
CA LYS A 582 -19.38 3.96 -23.15
C LYS A 582 -18.07 4.68 -23.47
N LYS A 583 -17.45 5.34 -22.51
CA LYS A 583 -16.14 5.98 -22.67
C LYS A 583 -15.04 4.94 -22.91
N ALA A 584 -15.04 3.85 -22.15
CA ALA A 584 -14.13 2.73 -22.38
C ALA A 584 -14.34 2.10 -23.75
N GLN A 585 -15.59 1.88 -24.17
CA GLN A 585 -15.93 1.32 -25.49
C GLN A 585 -15.44 2.22 -26.64
N LYS A 586 -15.48 3.55 -26.46
CA LYS A 586 -14.91 4.48 -27.43
C LYS A 586 -13.37 4.33 -27.50
N GLY A 587 -12.71 4.22 -26.37
CA GLY A 587 -11.27 3.93 -26.28
C GLY A 587 -10.91 2.60 -26.93
N GLY A 588 -11.67 1.54 -26.65
CA GLY A 588 -11.50 0.22 -27.24
C GLY A 588 -11.59 0.23 -28.77
N ARG A 589 -12.53 0.98 -29.34
CA ARG A 589 -12.59 1.14 -30.81
C ARG A 589 -11.32 1.76 -31.39
N ASN A 590 -10.76 2.76 -30.73
CA ASN A 590 -9.50 3.37 -31.13
C ASN A 590 -8.33 2.39 -31.05
N ALA A 591 -8.32 1.51 -30.07
CA ALA A 591 -7.33 0.43 -29.89
C ALA A 591 -7.66 -0.84 -30.72
N ARG A 592 -8.72 -0.81 -31.55
CA ARG A 592 -9.21 -1.97 -32.32
C ARG A 592 -9.56 -3.19 -31.45
N VAL A 593 -10.09 -2.93 -30.26
CA VAL A 593 -10.62 -3.94 -29.34
C VAL A 593 -12.15 -3.93 -29.42
N PRO A 594 -12.79 -4.97 -29.92
CA PRO A 594 -14.24 -5.02 -29.98
C PRO A 594 -14.81 -5.18 -28.57
N MET A 595 -15.74 -4.29 -28.22
CA MET A 595 -16.47 -4.35 -26.94
C MET A 595 -17.98 -4.39 -27.20
N PRO A 596 -18.75 -5.28 -26.54
CA PRO A 596 -20.20 -5.28 -26.67
C PRO A 596 -20.81 -3.97 -26.18
N ASN A 597 -22.09 -3.72 -26.44
CA ASN A 597 -22.77 -2.61 -25.78
C ASN A 597 -22.95 -2.89 -24.28
N PHE A 598 -23.20 -1.83 -23.50
CA PHE A 598 -23.30 -1.94 -22.05
C PHE A 598 -24.33 -2.97 -21.57
N THR A 599 -25.53 -2.96 -22.17
CA THR A 599 -26.59 -3.88 -21.76
C THR A 599 -26.16 -5.34 -21.97
N LYS A 600 -25.60 -5.65 -23.15
CA LYS A 600 -25.11 -7.00 -23.45
C LYS A 600 -23.96 -7.41 -22.52
N PHE A 601 -23.01 -6.50 -22.22
CA PHE A 601 -21.93 -6.75 -21.27
C PHE A 601 -22.47 -7.03 -19.87
N TRP A 602 -23.39 -6.17 -19.41
CA TRP A 602 -23.93 -6.27 -18.06
C TRP A 602 -24.79 -7.54 -17.87
N GLU A 603 -25.64 -7.87 -18.84
CA GLU A 603 -26.53 -9.04 -18.78
C GLU A 603 -25.80 -10.37 -18.95
N ALA A 604 -24.66 -10.39 -19.65
CA ALA A 604 -23.89 -11.60 -19.86
C ALA A 604 -23.37 -12.21 -18.55
N ASN A 605 -23.23 -11.42 -17.49
CA ASN A 605 -22.63 -11.86 -16.21
C ASN A 605 -21.23 -12.47 -16.41
N GLU A 606 -20.41 -11.84 -17.25
CA GLU A 606 -19.06 -12.27 -17.63
C GLU A 606 -18.11 -11.08 -17.58
N TYR A 607 -16.82 -11.34 -17.42
CA TYR A 607 -15.78 -10.34 -17.60
C TYR A 607 -15.35 -10.23 -19.07
N LEU A 608 -14.78 -9.10 -19.45
CA LEU A 608 -14.31 -8.82 -20.81
C LEU A 608 -12.79 -8.78 -20.83
N GLU A 609 -12.16 -9.69 -21.58
CA GLU A 609 -10.70 -9.73 -21.73
C GLU A 609 -10.24 -8.73 -22.80
N MET A 610 -9.17 -8.01 -22.49
CA MET A 610 -8.51 -7.07 -23.38
C MET A 610 -7.45 -7.78 -24.22
N LYS A 611 -7.16 -7.20 -25.39
CA LYS A 611 -6.30 -7.83 -26.38
C LYS A 611 -4.84 -7.82 -25.97
N TRP A 612 -4.17 -8.97 -26.13
CA TRP A 612 -2.71 -9.07 -25.95
C TRP A 612 -1.95 -8.10 -26.87
N ASN A 613 -0.90 -7.47 -26.34
CA ASN A 613 -0.01 -6.57 -27.07
C ASN A 613 1.42 -7.11 -27.05
N GLU A 614 1.89 -7.63 -28.19
CA GLU A 614 3.21 -8.23 -28.35
C GLU A 614 4.35 -7.22 -28.14
N GLU A 615 4.16 -5.98 -28.54
CA GLU A 615 5.19 -4.94 -28.36
C GLU A 615 5.30 -4.51 -26.89
N ALA A 616 4.16 -4.40 -26.20
CA ALA A 616 4.15 -4.13 -24.76
C ALA A 616 4.82 -5.24 -23.94
N ALA A 617 4.77 -6.49 -24.43
CA ALA A 617 5.43 -7.62 -23.78
C ALA A 617 6.96 -7.54 -23.80
N LYS A 618 7.53 -6.78 -24.74
CA LYS A 618 8.98 -6.56 -24.90
C LYS A 618 9.48 -5.33 -24.14
N PHE A 619 8.66 -4.68 -23.36
CA PHE A 619 9.01 -3.44 -22.68
C PHE A 619 10.18 -3.61 -21.71
N VAL A 620 11.20 -2.77 -21.89
CA VAL A 620 12.37 -2.68 -21.01
C VAL A 620 12.42 -1.27 -20.39
N ARG A 621 12.30 -1.18 -19.08
CA ARG A 621 12.41 0.10 -18.38
C ARG A 621 13.76 0.76 -18.62
N PHE A 622 13.80 2.04 -18.93
CA PHE A 622 14.98 2.84 -19.27
C PHE A 622 15.71 2.46 -20.57
N SER A 623 15.13 1.64 -21.46
CA SER A 623 15.79 1.25 -22.70
C SER A 623 16.04 2.45 -23.63
N GLU A 624 15.09 3.36 -23.77
CA GLU A 624 15.24 4.57 -24.60
C GLU A 624 16.32 5.50 -24.05
N PHE A 625 16.35 5.72 -22.73
CA PHE A 625 17.42 6.46 -22.06
C PHE A 625 18.79 5.81 -22.30
N ARG A 626 18.89 4.49 -22.20
CA ARG A 626 20.14 3.76 -22.46
C ARG A 626 20.59 3.87 -23.90
N GLN A 627 19.66 3.82 -24.83
CA GLN A 627 19.94 3.93 -26.26
C GLN A 627 20.53 5.32 -26.59
N ASP A 628 19.87 6.38 -26.15
CA ASP A 628 20.31 7.75 -26.32
C ASP A 628 19.89 8.65 -25.14
N PRO A 629 20.79 8.86 -24.15
CA PRO A 629 20.49 9.67 -22.97
C PRO A 629 20.36 11.17 -23.25
N VAL A 630 20.79 11.63 -24.44
CA VAL A 630 20.65 13.04 -24.86
C VAL A 630 19.26 13.28 -25.44
N MET A 631 18.79 12.37 -26.29
CA MET A 631 17.46 12.47 -26.91
C MET A 631 16.35 12.02 -25.95
N ASN A 632 16.64 11.13 -25.00
CA ASN A 632 15.71 10.62 -24.01
C ASN A 632 16.25 10.84 -22.58
N PRO A 633 16.46 12.09 -22.15
CA PRO A 633 17.00 12.37 -20.83
C PRO A 633 16.00 11.98 -19.74
N LEU A 634 16.52 11.64 -18.57
CA LEU A 634 15.69 11.48 -17.38
C LEU A 634 15.16 12.84 -16.87
N GLY A 635 14.10 12.81 -16.06
CA GLY A 635 13.50 14.02 -15.48
C GLY A 635 14.32 14.67 -14.35
N THR A 636 15.58 14.29 -14.16
CA THR A 636 16.50 14.88 -13.19
C THR A 636 17.14 16.16 -13.75
N PRO A 637 17.69 17.05 -12.91
CA PRO A 637 18.37 18.26 -13.38
C PRO A 637 19.53 17.99 -14.35
N SER A 638 20.24 16.87 -14.18
CA SER A 638 21.35 16.47 -15.08
C SER A 638 20.88 15.72 -16.33
N GLY A 639 19.62 15.33 -16.41
CA GLY A 639 19.10 14.42 -17.42
C GLY A 639 19.61 12.97 -17.28
N LYS A 640 20.35 12.66 -16.21
CA LYS A 640 21.00 11.38 -15.92
C LYS A 640 20.53 10.81 -14.58
N ILE A 641 20.99 9.59 -14.27
CA ILE A 641 20.81 9.01 -12.93
C ILE A 641 21.71 9.79 -11.94
N GLU A 642 21.10 10.41 -10.93
CA GLU A 642 21.87 11.18 -9.93
C GLU A 642 22.25 10.31 -8.74
N ILE A 643 23.51 9.86 -8.71
CA ILE A 643 24.13 9.22 -7.55
C ILE A 643 24.47 10.27 -6.49
N TYR A 644 24.79 11.48 -6.93
CA TYR A 644 24.91 12.67 -6.11
C TYR A 644 23.99 13.76 -6.65
N SER A 645 23.10 14.25 -5.79
CA SER A 645 22.13 15.28 -6.17
C SER A 645 22.51 16.65 -5.58
N LYS A 646 22.84 17.60 -6.45
CA LYS A 646 23.11 18.99 -6.06
C LYS A 646 21.88 19.68 -5.48
N THR A 647 20.69 19.26 -5.86
CA THR A 647 19.44 19.78 -5.30
C THR A 647 19.31 19.40 -3.84
N LEU A 648 19.57 18.14 -3.50
CA LEU A 648 19.53 17.66 -2.10
C LEU A 648 20.65 18.25 -1.26
N GLU A 649 21.85 18.46 -1.86
CA GLU A 649 22.93 19.18 -1.23
C GLU A 649 22.48 20.59 -0.80
N GLY A 650 21.78 21.30 -1.69
CA GLY A 650 21.24 22.64 -1.43
C GLY A 650 20.22 22.69 -0.30
N TYR A 651 19.53 21.59 -0.01
CA TYR A 651 18.61 21.52 1.15
C TYR A 651 19.33 21.37 2.49
N GLY A 652 20.55 20.86 2.52
CA GLY A 652 21.36 20.72 3.72
C GLY A 652 20.77 19.78 4.79
N LEU A 653 19.98 18.79 4.38
CA LEU A 653 19.33 17.86 5.29
C LEU A 653 20.30 16.78 5.78
N LYS A 654 20.61 16.75 7.07
CA LYS A 654 21.50 15.73 7.66
C LYS A 654 20.90 14.32 7.65
N ASP A 655 19.59 14.22 7.65
CA ASP A 655 18.80 12.98 7.65
C ASP A 655 18.45 12.49 6.22
N CYS A 656 18.84 13.25 5.19
CA CYS A 656 18.80 12.85 3.79
C CYS A 656 19.92 13.60 3.03
N PRO A 657 21.19 13.14 3.12
CA PRO A 657 22.35 13.74 2.43
C PRO A 657 22.25 13.69 0.91
N ALA A 658 23.22 14.32 0.23
CA ALA A 658 23.23 14.48 -1.21
C ALA A 658 23.59 13.21 -2.02
N HIS A 659 23.91 12.11 -1.39
CA HIS A 659 24.20 10.81 -1.98
C HIS A 659 23.75 9.69 -1.00
N PRO A 660 23.62 8.43 -1.46
CA PRO A 660 23.34 7.32 -0.56
C PRO A 660 24.35 7.29 0.59
N THR A 661 23.83 7.28 1.83
CA THR A 661 24.63 7.36 3.04
C THR A 661 24.09 6.37 4.08
N TRP A 662 24.99 5.67 4.76
CA TRP A 662 24.60 4.91 5.94
C TRP A 662 24.35 5.88 7.11
N LEU A 663 23.12 5.92 7.53
CA LEU A 663 22.69 6.68 8.71
C LEU A 663 22.18 5.68 9.74
N GLU A 664 22.74 5.72 10.92
CA GLU A 664 22.43 4.80 12.00
C GLU A 664 21.04 5.11 12.59
N PRO A 665 20.08 4.16 12.52
CA PRO A 665 18.76 4.38 13.09
C PRO A 665 18.79 4.42 14.62
N THR A 666 17.81 5.10 15.22
CA THR A 666 17.72 5.23 16.69
C THR A 666 17.27 3.95 17.38
N GLU A 667 16.37 3.20 16.77
CA GLU A 667 15.90 1.89 17.26
C GLU A 667 16.12 0.84 16.17
N TYR A 668 17.17 0.05 16.30
CA TYR A 668 17.49 -1.09 15.42
C TYR A 668 18.40 -2.09 16.17
N THR A 669 18.70 -3.21 15.53
CA THR A 669 19.48 -4.29 16.15
C THR A 669 20.83 -3.80 16.76
N GLY A 670 21.52 -2.84 16.09
CA GLY A 670 22.80 -2.31 16.56
C GLY A 670 22.69 -1.41 17.79
N SER A 671 21.52 -0.83 18.07
CA SER A 671 21.27 0.00 19.26
C SER A 671 20.52 -0.76 20.37
N ALA A 672 20.19 -2.07 20.14
CA ALA A 672 19.43 -2.87 21.08
C ALA A 672 20.20 -3.12 22.39
N LYS A 673 19.52 -2.91 23.51
CA LYS A 673 20.02 -3.25 24.84
C LYS A 673 19.78 -4.73 25.14
N GLU A 674 20.39 -5.22 26.22
CA GLU A 674 20.22 -6.60 26.66
C GLU A 674 18.73 -6.95 26.83
N GLY A 675 18.32 -8.05 26.20
CA GLY A 675 16.93 -8.53 26.19
C GLY A 675 16.00 -7.86 25.19
N GLU A 676 16.41 -6.81 24.49
CA GLU A 676 15.62 -6.19 23.41
C GLU A 676 15.80 -6.93 22.09
N LEU A 677 14.74 -6.95 21.28
CA LEU A 677 14.67 -7.53 19.95
C LEU A 677 14.12 -6.50 18.96
N GLN A 678 14.61 -6.54 17.72
CA GLN A 678 14.09 -5.70 16.64
C GLN A 678 12.71 -6.20 16.21
N LEU A 679 11.69 -5.35 16.29
CA LEU A 679 10.36 -5.65 15.77
C LEU A 679 10.27 -5.32 14.28
N MET A 680 9.86 -6.30 13.48
CA MET A 680 9.41 -6.13 12.11
C MET A 680 7.89 -6.23 12.01
N THR A 681 7.29 -5.53 11.04
CA THR A 681 5.85 -5.49 10.81
C THR A 681 5.52 -5.82 9.35
N ALA A 682 5.88 -7.03 8.93
CA ALA A 682 5.65 -7.50 7.57
C ALA A 682 4.15 -7.60 7.23
N HIS A 683 3.81 -7.61 5.94
CA HIS A 683 2.45 -7.84 5.47
C HIS A 683 2.02 -9.30 5.71
N SER A 684 0.78 -9.50 6.14
CA SER A 684 0.21 -10.85 6.37
C SER A 684 -0.33 -11.45 5.07
N ALA A 685 -0.11 -12.75 4.86
CA ALA A 685 -0.73 -13.50 3.77
C ALA A 685 -2.27 -13.62 3.91
N TYR A 686 -2.81 -13.42 5.09
CA TYR A 686 -4.22 -13.70 5.41
C TYR A 686 -5.11 -12.48 5.42
N ARG A 687 -4.62 -11.32 4.95
CA ARG A 687 -5.39 -10.07 4.92
C ARG A 687 -4.79 -9.02 3.99
N LEU A 688 -5.59 -8.03 3.66
CA LEU A 688 -5.15 -6.81 3.00
C LEU A 688 -5.00 -5.72 4.05
N HIS A 689 -3.79 -5.50 4.55
CA HIS A 689 -3.53 -4.61 5.69
C HIS A 689 -4.44 -4.93 6.87
N SER A 690 -5.36 -4.05 7.25
CA SER A 690 -6.32 -4.29 8.33
C SER A 690 -7.63 -4.96 7.87
N GLN A 691 -7.86 -5.10 6.58
CA GLN A 691 -9.04 -5.79 6.06
C GLN A 691 -8.89 -7.30 6.24
N PHE A 692 -10.00 -7.97 6.51
CA PHE A 692 -10.11 -9.41 6.77
C PHE A 692 -9.56 -9.89 8.12
N ASN A 693 -9.06 -9.01 8.99
CA ASN A 693 -8.62 -9.42 10.34
C ASN A 693 -9.76 -10.07 11.15
N TYR A 694 -11.01 -9.72 10.85
CA TYR A 694 -12.25 -10.27 11.40
C TYR A 694 -12.78 -11.52 10.68
N ALA A 695 -12.23 -11.86 9.50
CA ALA A 695 -12.75 -12.93 8.66
C ALA A 695 -12.41 -14.32 9.21
N ASP A 696 -13.18 -15.32 8.77
CA ASP A 696 -13.01 -16.71 9.22
C ASP A 696 -11.63 -17.28 8.92
N ILE A 697 -10.95 -16.80 7.88
CA ILE A 697 -9.57 -17.14 7.55
C ILE A 697 -8.59 -16.89 8.72
N ARG A 698 -8.93 -16.02 9.68
CA ARG A 698 -8.16 -15.84 10.90
C ARG A 698 -7.96 -17.13 11.69
N LYS A 699 -8.91 -18.05 11.63
CA LYS A 699 -8.85 -19.35 12.33
C LYS A 699 -7.70 -20.22 11.83
N GLU A 700 -7.20 -19.98 10.61
CA GLU A 700 -6.11 -20.75 9.99
C GLU A 700 -4.73 -20.35 10.53
N TYR A 701 -4.57 -19.10 10.99
CA TYR A 701 -3.24 -18.59 11.38
C TYR A 701 -3.13 -18.11 12.83
N ALA A 702 -4.23 -17.78 13.49
CA ALA A 702 -4.18 -17.27 14.86
C ALA A 702 -3.65 -18.31 15.84
N ILE A 703 -2.73 -17.91 16.71
CA ILE A 703 -2.17 -18.76 17.77
C ILE A 703 -2.75 -18.30 19.11
N ALA A 704 -3.35 -19.23 19.84
CA ALA A 704 -4.06 -18.95 21.10
C ALA A 704 -5.07 -17.77 20.97
N GLY A 705 -5.72 -17.64 19.81
CA GLY A 705 -6.67 -16.55 19.51
C GLY A 705 -6.04 -15.17 19.28
N LYS A 706 -4.72 -15.06 19.21
CA LYS A 706 -3.95 -13.83 19.03
C LYS A 706 -3.28 -13.80 17.66
N GLU A 707 -2.82 -12.61 17.23
CA GLU A 707 -1.88 -12.50 16.11
C GLU A 707 -0.59 -13.26 16.45
N PRO A 708 -0.01 -14.02 15.51
CA PRO A 708 1.27 -14.66 15.72
C PRO A 708 2.40 -13.63 15.87
N ILE A 709 3.37 -13.98 16.72
CA ILE A 709 4.69 -13.38 16.72
C ILE A 709 5.72 -14.42 16.36
N LEU A 710 6.42 -14.23 15.24
CA LEU A 710 7.55 -15.07 14.86
C LEU A 710 8.75 -14.72 15.75
N ILE A 711 9.33 -15.72 16.39
CA ILE A 711 10.46 -15.57 17.31
C ILE A 711 11.53 -16.60 16.93
N ASN A 712 12.80 -16.14 16.80
CA ASN A 712 13.92 -17.05 16.56
C ASN A 712 14.03 -18.06 17.70
N LYS A 713 14.29 -19.33 17.36
CA LYS A 713 14.34 -20.46 18.31
C LYS A 713 15.32 -20.24 19.47
N ASP A 714 16.49 -19.61 19.21
CA ASP A 714 17.48 -19.35 20.24
C ASP A 714 17.06 -18.21 21.17
N ASP A 715 16.38 -17.21 20.62
CA ASP A 715 15.81 -16.11 21.39
C ASP A 715 14.61 -16.52 22.23
N ALA A 716 13.78 -17.43 21.72
CA ALA A 716 12.67 -18.05 22.44
C ALA A 716 13.17 -18.94 23.59
N ALA A 717 14.18 -19.78 23.34
CA ALA A 717 14.77 -20.66 24.34
C ALA A 717 15.33 -19.88 25.54
N LYS A 718 16.03 -18.75 25.31
CA LYS A 718 16.54 -17.86 26.38
C LYS A 718 15.44 -17.28 27.26
N ARG A 719 14.18 -17.23 26.77
CA ARG A 719 13.02 -16.67 27.46
C ARG A 719 12.04 -17.72 27.95
N GLY A 720 12.33 -19.01 27.74
CA GLY A 720 11.45 -20.12 28.11
C GLY A 720 10.12 -20.13 27.32
N ILE A 721 10.13 -19.57 26.10
CA ILE A 721 8.96 -19.46 25.21
C ILE A 721 8.92 -20.64 24.27
N LYS A 722 7.74 -21.18 24.02
CA LYS A 722 7.44 -22.26 23.05
C LYS A 722 6.31 -21.84 22.13
N THR A 723 6.26 -22.44 20.95
CA THR A 723 5.12 -22.27 20.03
C THR A 723 3.81 -22.61 20.75
N GLY A 724 2.81 -21.77 20.60
CA GLY A 724 1.52 -21.86 21.29
C GLY A 724 1.41 -21.04 22.58
N ASP A 725 2.52 -20.59 23.16
CA ASP A 725 2.49 -19.73 24.34
C ASP A 725 1.90 -18.34 23.99
N ILE A 726 1.13 -17.76 24.90
CA ILE A 726 0.83 -16.34 24.85
C ILE A 726 2.04 -15.59 25.40
N VAL A 727 2.47 -14.56 24.70
CA VAL A 727 3.57 -13.70 25.10
C VAL A 727 3.12 -12.24 25.21
N ARG A 728 3.72 -11.49 26.12
CA ARG A 728 3.65 -10.04 26.20
C ARG A 728 4.82 -9.46 25.43
N VAL A 729 4.52 -8.58 24.48
CA VAL A 729 5.51 -7.81 23.73
C VAL A 729 5.33 -6.34 24.11
N PHE A 730 6.40 -5.67 24.52
CA PHE A 730 6.26 -4.33 25.12
C PHE A 730 7.52 -3.48 24.97
N ASN A 731 7.29 -2.18 25.02
CA ASN A 731 8.31 -1.14 25.16
C ASN A 731 7.70 0.11 25.85
N GLN A 732 8.38 1.25 25.80
CA GLN A 732 7.90 2.48 26.44
C GLN A 732 6.61 3.06 25.81
N ARG A 733 6.24 2.66 24.57
CA ARG A 733 5.03 3.14 23.87
C ARG A 733 3.78 2.37 24.24
N GLY A 734 3.94 1.08 24.56
CA GLY A 734 2.79 0.25 24.94
C GLY A 734 3.13 -1.23 25.07
N GLN A 735 2.08 -2.04 25.07
CA GLN A 735 2.19 -3.48 25.23
C GLN A 735 1.09 -4.23 24.47
N VAL A 736 1.43 -5.37 23.91
CA VAL A 736 0.49 -6.25 23.20
C VAL A 736 0.63 -7.70 23.64
N LEU A 737 -0.45 -8.48 23.52
CA LEU A 737 -0.43 -9.93 23.63
C LEU A 737 -0.39 -10.53 22.23
N ALA A 738 0.50 -11.48 22.01
CA ALA A 738 0.64 -12.24 20.77
C ALA A 738 0.79 -13.73 21.05
N GLY A 739 0.49 -14.57 20.06
CA GLY A 739 0.73 -16.00 20.13
C GLY A 739 2.12 -16.34 19.58
N ALA A 740 2.95 -17.03 20.36
CA ALA A 740 4.32 -17.34 19.94
C ALA A 740 4.34 -18.41 18.83
N ASP A 741 5.06 -18.10 17.75
CA ASP A 741 5.49 -19.03 16.71
C ASP A 741 7.02 -19.07 16.67
N VAL A 742 7.58 -20.16 17.22
CA VAL A 742 9.04 -20.32 17.38
C VAL A 742 9.60 -20.96 16.12
N THR A 743 10.52 -20.28 15.45
CA THR A 743 11.03 -20.70 14.15
C THR A 743 12.54 -20.40 14.01
N ASP A 744 13.22 -21.07 13.09
CA ASP A 744 14.54 -20.69 12.59
C ASP A 744 14.48 -19.86 11.29
N GLY A 745 13.27 -19.61 10.80
CA GLY A 745 12.99 -18.77 9.62
C GLY A 745 13.04 -17.26 9.87
N ILE A 746 13.57 -16.79 11.01
CA ILE A 746 13.74 -15.35 11.29
C ILE A 746 15.13 -15.10 11.87
N LYS A 747 15.73 -13.97 11.48
CA LYS A 747 17.06 -13.56 11.99
C LYS A 747 17.04 -13.49 13.51
N GLN A 748 18.05 -14.11 14.18
CA GLN A 748 18.27 -13.97 15.61
C GLN A 748 18.42 -12.49 16.01
N GLY A 749 17.84 -12.09 17.12
CA GLY A 749 17.76 -10.69 17.55
C GLY A 749 16.57 -9.93 16.98
N SER A 750 15.70 -10.63 16.24
CA SER A 750 14.51 -10.03 15.60
C SER A 750 13.25 -10.83 15.90
N VAL A 751 12.11 -10.14 15.86
CA VAL A 751 10.76 -10.72 15.92
C VAL A 751 9.89 -10.08 14.86
N CYS A 752 8.82 -10.78 14.44
CA CYS A 752 7.86 -10.22 13.52
C CYS A 752 6.43 -10.41 14.04
N ILE A 753 5.66 -9.31 14.09
CA ILE A 753 4.19 -9.35 14.22
C ILE A 753 3.65 -8.71 12.95
N HIS A 754 2.82 -9.42 12.19
CA HIS A 754 2.29 -8.89 10.95
C HIS A 754 1.41 -7.65 11.17
N GLU A 755 1.60 -6.62 10.34
CA GLU A 755 0.85 -5.38 10.40
C GLU A 755 -0.65 -5.57 10.16
N GLY A 756 -1.49 -4.63 10.58
CA GLY A 756 -2.91 -4.57 10.25
C GLY A 756 -3.87 -5.20 11.27
N ALA A 757 -3.38 -5.87 12.31
CA ALA A 757 -4.26 -6.33 13.39
C ALA A 757 -4.97 -5.16 14.08
N TRP A 758 -6.28 -5.29 14.30
CA TRP A 758 -7.07 -4.23 14.93
C TRP A 758 -6.68 -4.07 16.39
N PRO A 759 -6.22 -2.90 16.82
CA PRO A 759 -5.91 -2.68 18.23
C PRO A 759 -7.18 -2.82 19.10
N ASP A 760 -7.02 -3.54 20.20
CA ASP A 760 -8.11 -3.86 21.13
C ASP A 760 -7.57 -3.84 22.56
N PHE A 761 -7.76 -2.71 23.24
CA PHE A 761 -7.16 -2.47 24.55
C PHE A 761 -8.03 -3.02 25.69
N ASP A 762 -7.41 -3.83 26.57
CA ASP A 762 -8.03 -4.16 27.84
C ASP A 762 -8.18 -2.89 28.69
N PRO A 763 -9.39 -2.59 29.20
CA PRO A 763 -9.64 -1.32 29.87
C PRO A 763 -8.94 -1.21 31.23
N LYS A 764 -8.55 -2.32 31.86
CA LYS A 764 -7.88 -2.35 33.17
C LYS A 764 -6.36 -2.34 33.04
N LEU A 765 -5.83 -3.13 32.12
CA LEU A 765 -4.38 -3.33 31.97
C LEU A 765 -3.75 -2.41 30.92
N GLY A 766 -4.55 -1.79 30.02
CA GLY A 766 -4.05 -1.00 28.91
C GLY A 766 -3.24 -1.80 27.89
N ILE A 767 -3.34 -3.13 27.91
CA ILE A 767 -2.66 -4.03 26.98
C ILE A 767 -3.53 -4.29 25.74
N CYS A 768 -2.95 -4.28 24.57
CA CYS A 768 -3.65 -4.68 23.36
C CYS A 768 -3.77 -6.21 23.30
N ARG A 769 -5.01 -6.71 23.36
CA ARG A 769 -5.33 -8.16 23.42
C ARG A 769 -5.18 -8.87 22.07
N ASN A 770 -5.17 -8.12 20.97
CA ASN A 770 -5.25 -8.66 19.60
C ASN A 770 -3.91 -8.66 18.84
N GLY A 771 -2.82 -8.19 19.43
CA GLY A 771 -1.50 -8.21 18.80
C GLY A 771 -1.29 -7.11 17.76
N GLY A 772 -1.91 -5.93 17.89
CA GLY A 772 -1.70 -4.80 16.99
C GLY A 772 -0.30 -4.21 17.12
N PRO A 773 0.64 -4.42 16.16
CA PRO A 773 2.04 -4.08 16.34
C PRO A 773 2.30 -2.58 16.41
N ASN A 774 1.44 -1.74 15.82
CA ASN A 774 1.58 -0.29 15.85
C ASN A 774 1.38 0.34 17.25
N VAL A 775 0.96 -0.43 18.23
CA VAL A 775 1.06 -0.03 19.65
C VAL A 775 2.52 0.14 20.09
N LEU A 776 3.45 -0.53 19.39
CA LEU A 776 4.87 -0.64 19.74
C LEU A 776 5.80 0.14 18.80
N THR A 777 5.35 0.47 17.59
CA THR A 777 6.21 1.09 16.57
C THR A 777 6.46 2.55 16.81
N LEU A 778 7.60 3.06 16.32
CA LEU A 778 8.07 4.42 16.56
C LEU A 778 7.42 5.40 15.55
N ASP A 779 6.70 6.39 16.05
CA ASP A 779 6.10 7.45 15.23
C ASP A 779 7.06 8.62 15.00
N ILE A 780 7.96 8.42 14.04
CA ILE A 780 8.88 9.45 13.53
C ILE A 780 8.85 9.47 12.00
N PRO A 781 9.21 10.58 11.36
CA PRO A 781 9.38 10.61 9.91
C PRO A 781 10.58 9.75 9.47
N THR A 782 10.54 9.25 8.23
CA THR A 782 11.72 8.63 7.60
C THR A 782 12.87 9.63 7.51
N SER A 783 12.60 10.84 7.08
CA SER A 783 13.47 12.01 7.09
C SER A 783 12.63 13.29 6.93
N ARG A 784 13.26 14.46 7.06
CA ARG A 784 12.62 15.75 6.75
C ARG A 784 12.38 15.96 5.24
N LEU A 785 12.99 15.15 4.39
CA LEU A 785 12.71 15.18 2.96
C LEU A 785 11.36 14.52 2.65
N GLY A 786 11.21 13.23 2.93
CA GLY A 786 10.06 12.42 2.53
C GLY A 786 8.91 12.46 3.53
N ASN A 787 9.21 12.53 4.83
CA ASN A 787 8.22 12.39 5.90
C ASN A 787 7.35 11.11 5.80
N GLY A 788 7.92 10.03 5.28
CA GLY A 788 7.28 8.72 5.23
C GLY A 788 7.15 8.09 6.62
N CYS A 789 6.45 6.96 6.72
CA CYS A 789 6.30 6.21 7.96
C CYS A 789 7.55 5.37 8.28
N ALA A 790 7.89 5.24 9.55
CA ALA A 790 9.01 4.42 10.04
C ALA A 790 8.52 3.16 10.78
N ALA A 791 7.52 2.47 10.23
CA ALA A 791 6.79 1.35 10.86
C ALA A 791 7.68 0.16 11.28
N ASN A 792 8.83 -0.03 10.62
CA ASN A 792 9.78 -1.10 10.96
C ASN A 792 10.90 -0.66 11.93
N SER A 793 10.76 0.52 12.55
CA SER A 793 11.72 1.06 13.49
C SER A 793 11.19 0.92 14.92
N ALA A 794 11.46 -0.22 15.56
CA ALA A 794 11.07 -0.43 16.95
C ALA A 794 11.94 -1.50 17.62
N LEU A 795 12.29 -1.28 18.88
CA LEU A 795 12.86 -2.27 19.78
C LEU A 795 11.82 -2.66 20.83
N VAL A 796 11.74 -3.95 21.13
CA VAL A 796 10.76 -4.53 22.06
C VAL A 796 11.39 -5.55 22.98
N LYS A 797 10.78 -5.76 24.14
CA LYS A 797 10.99 -6.91 25.01
C LYS A 797 9.87 -7.91 24.84
N VAL A 798 10.20 -9.18 24.94
CA VAL A 798 9.26 -10.29 24.82
C VAL A 798 9.41 -11.20 26.03
N GLU A 799 8.29 -11.50 26.67
CA GLU A 799 8.26 -12.42 27.81
C GLU A 799 7.01 -13.32 27.75
N LYS A 800 7.08 -14.49 28.36
CA LYS A 800 5.94 -15.37 28.49
C LYS A 800 4.87 -14.70 29.35
N TRP A 801 3.64 -14.68 28.85
CA TRP A 801 2.49 -14.17 29.60
C TRP A 801 2.00 -15.21 30.62
N ILE A 802 1.88 -14.81 31.87
CA ILE A 802 1.43 -15.67 32.99
C ILE A 802 0.08 -15.24 33.60
N GLY A 803 -0.53 -14.19 33.01
CA GLY A 803 -1.88 -13.76 33.39
C GLY A 803 -2.99 -14.49 32.62
N ASP A 804 -4.24 -14.03 32.82
CA ASP A 804 -5.40 -14.54 32.09
C ASP A 804 -5.23 -14.38 30.58
N ALA A 805 -5.79 -15.31 29.80
CA ALA A 805 -5.69 -15.34 28.34
C ALA A 805 -6.56 -14.30 27.62
N LEU A 806 -6.77 -13.13 28.15
CA LEU A 806 -7.63 -12.04 27.68
C LEU A 806 -8.15 -12.19 26.24
N GLU A 807 -9.40 -12.61 26.07
CA GLU A 807 -10.00 -12.80 24.76
C GLU A 807 -10.13 -11.47 24.01
N THR A 808 -9.88 -11.50 22.69
CA THR A 808 -10.04 -10.31 21.86
C THR A 808 -11.52 -9.92 21.72
N GLN A 809 -11.79 -8.64 21.83
CA GLN A 809 -13.08 -7.99 21.58
C GLN A 809 -13.03 -7.12 20.31
N ALA A 810 -11.93 -7.21 19.55
CA ALA A 810 -11.68 -6.38 18.37
C ALA A 810 -12.86 -6.43 17.37
N PHE A 811 -13.45 -7.61 17.20
CA PHE A 811 -14.46 -7.90 16.17
C PHE A 811 -15.90 -7.87 16.68
N LEU A 812 -16.12 -7.41 17.88
CA LEU A 812 -17.45 -7.20 18.43
C LEU A 812 -17.84 -5.72 18.33
N PRO A 813 -19.14 -5.42 18.14
CA PRO A 813 -19.64 -4.06 18.22
C PRO A 813 -19.39 -3.47 19.61
N PRO A 814 -19.28 -2.14 19.75
CA PRO A 814 -19.19 -1.49 21.05
C PRO A 814 -20.54 -1.56 21.77
N LYS A 815 -20.53 -1.28 23.08
CA LYS A 815 -21.74 -1.25 23.89
C LYS A 815 -22.79 -0.32 23.29
N GLY A 816 -24.04 -0.77 23.26
CA GLY A 816 -25.18 -0.05 22.69
C GLY A 816 -25.33 -0.15 21.18
N ALA A 817 -24.37 -0.78 20.50
CA ALA A 817 -24.43 -0.97 19.05
C ALA A 817 -25.01 -2.34 18.62
N ASP A 818 -25.40 -3.17 19.57
CA ASP A 818 -25.99 -4.50 19.33
C ASP A 818 -27.51 -4.45 19.13
N ALA A 819 -28.14 -3.28 19.25
CA ALA A 819 -29.60 -3.11 19.27
C ALA A 819 -30.22 -3.01 17.84
#